data_8d8e6d3701a5fc45ab5470bee2ac9455
#
_entry.id   8d8e6d3701a5fc45ab5470bee2ac9455
#
_cell.length_a   1.000
_cell.length_b   1.000
_cell.length_c   1.000
_cell.angle_alpha   90.00
_cell.angle_beta   90.00
_cell.angle_gamma   90.00
#
_symmetry.space_group_name_H-M   'P 1'
#
loop_
_entity.id
_entity.type
_entity.pdbx_description
1 polymer ?
#
loop_
_entity_poly.entity_id
_entity_poly.type
_entity_poly.pdbx_seq_one_letter_code
_entity_poly.pdbx_strand_id
1 'polypeptide(L)'
;MKLIGLIGAFCIIGFNSILGQNALIPLSRASKNAKEYYNKGSDYENLFKTHRAIQYYTKALKKEPNIEEPILKLGYLYGYLRDYPNSILYYQQYVDLATEPDPRVVIALANSYFYNDDLGKALQYYTQAKTKVDPNSNLARLTAKGIADTKFSIQNKSPLSNTRITKLPSTVNSEYGDYFPGMTADESLLLFTRNLNGQEDFFYSKKVNGAWENAEPLQELNTPENEGAQCISADGKSIIFTACDRPKGFGRCDLYLSELIDGHWSEPTNLGPGVNGPSWDSQPTLSADGRLLIFSSDRDGQKDLFMSHKNEKGKWSKSVALPSQINTSSLEDSPFLAADGEILFFSSEGHPGFGGADLFYSKRKGINEWTTPTNLGQPINSKQSETTLITNYLGNKGVYAKDSIYYDTNKDVVTEKHAIDLYQFEFPKLIRPKPTSYIQGKIFDADTKEPLMAQIKIYNVKMSKLVSQPLCHADGTFFAALPFGQDYSLSVSKKGYSFYSDFFDLKDSIALNFPFSLEIGLRPISPDVSTKEIIQLKNIFFPSNSYQLDPSSFRELQQIKEFLTENPYINVRVNGHTDDIGSEKDNLTLSDLRAKEVVKYLVKEGIAPDRLQSQGYGESKPIVPNDSPRNRAANRRTELEIL
;
A
#
# COMPACT_ATOMS: atom_id res chain seq x y z
N MET A 1 -19.37 50.27 32.66
CA MET A 1 -19.70 50.16 34.11
C MET A 1 -19.02 48.87 34.59
N LYS A 2 -17.91 49.05 35.26
CA LYS A 2 -17.58 48.64 36.65
C LYS A 2 -17.77 47.14 36.87
N LEU A 3 -16.66 46.37 36.94
CA LEU A 3 -15.64 46.24 38.03
C LEU A 3 -16.12 45.22 39.07
N ILE A 4 -15.28 44.27 39.48
CA ILE A 4 -14.31 44.22 40.58
C ILE A 4 -13.82 42.80 40.56
N GLY A 5 -12.62 42.33 40.40
CA GLY A 5 -11.43 42.59 41.20
C GLY A 5 -11.41 41.83 42.54
N LEU A 6 -10.82 40.59 42.59
CA LEU A 6 -10.37 40.00 43.86
C LEU A 6 -8.93 39.49 43.68
N ILE A 7 -8.02 40.25 44.23
CA ILE A 7 -6.63 39.89 44.46
C ILE A 7 -6.59 38.98 45.70
N GLY A 8 -6.26 37.71 45.51
CA GLY A 8 -5.93 36.80 46.59
C GLY A 8 -4.48 36.95 47.00
N ALA A 9 -4.21 37.44 48.15
CA ALA A 9 -2.90 37.57 48.75
C ALA A 9 -2.25 36.22 48.99
N PHE A 10 -1.16 35.95 48.28
CA PHE A 10 -0.23 34.86 48.66
C PHE A 10 0.62 35.32 49.85
N CYS A 11 0.41 34.70 51.00
CA CYS A 11 1.32 34.76 52.14
C CYS A 11 2.70 34.24 51.74
N ILE A 12 3.66 35.14 51.67
CA ILE A 12 5.08 34.77 51.65
C ILE A 12 5.43 34.27 53.06
N ILE A 13 5.38 32.98 53.25
CA ILE A 13 6.04 32.32 54.39
C ILE A 13 7.51 32.21 54.07
N GLY A 14 8.32 32.94 54.77
CA GLY A 14 9.78 32.91 54.66
C GLY A 14 10.33 31.49 54.92
N PHE A 15 10.92 30.91 53.93
CA PHE A 15 11.70 29.68 54.09
C PHE A 15 13.12 30.04 54.61
N ASN A 16 13.30 29.81 55.90
CA ASN A 16 14.64 29.69 56.49
C ASN A 16 15.32 28.45 55.87
N SER A 17 16.50 28.70 55.34
CA SER A 17 17.46 27.73 54.79
C SER A 17 17.74 26.60 55.78
N ILE A 18 17.22 25.38 55.49
CA ILE A 18 17.80 24.14 55.99
C ILE A 18 18.48 23.48 54.75
N LEU A 19 19.77 23.74 54.60
CA LEU A 19 20.68 23.01 53.72
C LEU A 19 20.76 21.57 54.23
N GLY A 20 20.01 20.62 53.64
CA GLY A 20 20.09 19.21 53.98
C GLY A 20 18.96 18.27 53.52
N GLN A 21 17.89 18.77 52.85
CA GLN A 21 16.72 17.95 52.50
C GLN A 21 16.36 17.84 51.02
N ASN A 22 17.22 18.25 50.09
CA ASN A 22 16.91 18.28 48.68
C ASN A 22 17.65 17.22 47.84
N ALA A 23 18.01 16.08 48.40
CA ALA A 23 18.62 14.99 47.65
C ALA A 23 17.69 13.79 47.54
N LEU A 24 17.84 13.01 46.47
CA LEU A 24 17.15 11.72 46.33
C LEU A 24 17.53 10.76 47.48
N ILE A 25 16.54 10.05 47.99
CA ILE A 25 16.71 9.07 49.04
C ILE A 25 16.48 7.70 48.42
N PRO A 26 17.48 6.80 48.38
CA PRO A 26 17.27 5.45 47.89
C PRO A 26 16.29 4.70 48.83
N LEU A 27 15.44 3.83 48.29
CA LEU A 27 14.43 3.06 49.04
C LEU A 27 15.04 2.32 50.20
N SER A 28 16.28 1.87 50.10
CA SER A 28 17.01 1.18 51.18
C SER A 28 17.13 2.00 52.46
N ARG A 29 17.15 3.33 52.36
CA ARG A 29 17.23 4.28 53.46
C ARG A 29 15.87 4.87 53.87
N ALA A 30 14.81 4.59 53.12
CA ALA A 30 13.47 5.10 53.40
C ALA A 30 12.88 4.50 54.71
N SER A 31 11.93 5.22 55.29
CA SER A 31 11.20 4.78 56.48
C SER A 31 10.45 3.48 56.23
N LYS A 32 10.22 2.71 57.31
CA LYS A 32 9.50 1.42 57.25
C LYS A 32 8.12 1.57 56.58
N ASN A 33 7.38 2.60 56.91
CA ASN A 33 6.04 2.86 56.35
C ASN A 33 6.11 3.19 54.82
N ALA A 34 7.09 3.95 54.41
CA ALA A 34 7.26 4.27 52.99
C ALA A 34 7.63 2.99 52.19
N LYS A 35 8.53 2.13 52.73
CA LYS A 35 8.86 0.84 52.14
C LYS A 35 7.65 -0.10 52.02
N GLU A 36 6.80 -0.17 53.07
CA GLU A 36 5.59 -0.98 53.03
C GLU A 36 4.61 -0.51 51.92
N TYR A 37 4.45 0.81 51.75
CA TYR A 37 3.64 1.34 50.63
C TYR A 37 4.26 1.07 49.26
N TYR A 38 5.57 1.23 49.14
CA TYR A 38 6.28 0.89 47.90
C TYR A 38 6.09 -0.59 47.52
N ASN A 39 6.33 -1.51 48.45
CA ASN A 39 6.17 -2.96 48.24
C ASN A 39 4.75 -3.31 47.78
N LYS A 40 3.72 -2.74 48.43
CA LYS A 40 2.34 -2.91 47.97
C LYS A 40 2.11 -2.35 46.56
N GLY A 41 2.74 -1.24 46.23
CA GLY A 41 2.70 -0.70 44.87
C GLY A 41 3.30 -1.66 43.86
N SER A 42 4.47 -2.25 44.18
CA SER A 42 5.16 -3.25 43.37
C SER A 42 4.33 -4.54 43.19
N ASP A 43 3.67 -5.00 44.25
CA ASP A 43 2.77 -6.16 44.16
C ASP A 43 1.61 -5.92 43.19
N TYR A 44 1.01 -4.73 43.24
CA TYR A 44 -0.06 -4.36 42.30
C TYR A 44 0.45 -4.16 40.86
N GLU A 45 1.65 -3.61 40.68
CA GLU A 45 2.29 -3.50 39.36
C GLU A 45 2.53 -4.88 38.73
N ASN A 46 3.04 -5.84 39.51
CA ASN A 46 3.24 -7.24 39.08
C ASN A 46 1.91 -7.95 38.70
N LEU A 47 0.79 -7.50 39.28
CA LEU A 47 -0.55 -7.97 38.94
C LEU A 47 -1.21 -7.15 37.81
N PHE A 48 -0.45 -6.32 37.12
CA PHE A 48 -0.95 -5.40 36.04
C PHE A 48 -2.08 -4.47 36.52
N LYS A 49 -2.16 -4.17 37.81
CA LYS A 49 -3.15 -3.25 38.41
C LYS A 49 -2.56 -1.83 38.51
N THR A 50 -2.28 -1.21 37.38
CA THR A 50 -1.52 0.04 37.24
C THR A 50 -2.04 1.16 38.15
N HIS A 51 -3.34 1.45 38.17
CA HIS A 51 -3.92 2.50 39.01
C HIS A 51 -3.77 2.24 40.50
N ARG A 52 -3.83 0.97 40.94
CA ARG A 52 -3.55 0.59 42.32
C ARG A 52 -2.07 0.78 42.67
N ALA A 53 -1.18 0.40 41.78
CA ALA A 53 0.26 0.64 41.94
C ALA A 53 0.54 2.14 42.11
N ILE A 54 0.00 3.00 41.25
CA ILE A 54 0.11 4.46 41.36
C ILE A 54 -0.37 4.98 42.71
N GLN A 55 -1.53 4.53 43.18
CA GLN A 55 -2.04 4.92 44.50
C GLN A 55 -1.07 4.62 45.64
N TYR A 56 -0.44 3.45 45.62
CA TYR A 56 0.49 3.03 46.69
C TYR A 56 1.84 3.70 46.58
N TYR A 57 2.39 3.90 45.39
CA TYR A 57 3.62 4.67 45.20
C TYR A 57 3.42 6.16 45.60
N THR A 58 2.26 6.74 45.31
CA THR A 58 1.90 8.09 45.79
C THR A 58 1.80 8.14 47.32
N LYS A 59 1.29 7.10 47.99
CA LYS A 59 1.28 7.01 49.47
C LYS A 59 2.69 6.93 50.03
N ALA A 60 3.60 6.24 49.35
CA ALA A 60 5.00 6.18 49.77
C ALA A 60 5.64 7.60 49.74
N LEU A 61 5.45 8.36 48.63
CA LEU A 61 5.95 9.75 48.51
C LEU A 61 5.24 10.72 49.46
N LYS A 62 3.99 10.50 49.82
CA LYS A 62 3.33 11.31 50.88
C LYS A 62 4.00 11.13 52.26
N LYS A 63 4.62 10.00 52.49
CA LYS A 63 5.39 9.77 53.75
C LYS A 63 6.80 10.36 53.65
N GLU A 64 7.41 10.25 52.50
CA GLU A 64 8.78 10.69 52.28
C GLU A 64 8.95 11.11 50.80
N PRO A 65 8.90 12.43 50.52
CA PRO A 65 8.69 12.94 49.15
C PRO A 65 9.81 12.67 48.13
N ASN A 66 11.05 12.41 48.63
CA ASN A 66 12.22 12.36 47.74
C ASN A 66 12.74 10.90 47.56
N ILE A 67 11.92 9.90 47.78
CA ILE A 67 12.34 8.50 47.53
C ILE A 67 12.44 8.26 46.03
N GLU A 68 13.62 7.84 45.58
CA GLU A 68 13.97 7.72 44.16
C GLU A 68 13.06 6.73 43.43
N GLU A 69 12.94 5.48 43.94
CA GLU A 69 12.26 4.41 43.20
C GLU A 69 10.76 4.69 42.98
N PRO A 70 9.96 5.16 43.97
CA PRO A 70 8.57 5.54 43.71
C PRO A 70 8.43 6.70 42.71
N ILE A 71 9.37 7.67 42.70
CA ILE A 71 9.38 8.79 41.73
C ILE A 71 9.53 8.21 40.33
N LEU A 72 10.54 7.35 40.12
CA LEU A 72 10.80 6.71 38.81
C LEU A 72 9.63 5.83 38.37
N LYS A 73 9.05 5.05 39.28
CA LYS A 73 7.89 4.21 38.99
C LYS A 73 6.67 5.03 38.58
N LEU A 74 6.39 6.11 39.28
CA LEU A 74 5.28 7.00 38.93
C LEU A 74 5.51 7.68 37.58
N GLY A 75 6.71 8.20 37.32
CA GLY A 75 7.06 8.74 36.01
C GLY A 75 6.81 7.74 34.89
N TYR A 76 7.26 6.49 35.08
CA TYR A 76 7.05 5.41 34.11
C TYR A 76 5.57 5.05 33.93
N LEU A 77 4.84 4.80 35.02
CA LEU A 77 3.42 4.38 34.96
C LEU A 77 2.51 5.44 34.36
N TYR A 78 2.74 6.72 34.68
CA TYR A 78 2.00 7.82 34.05
C TYR A 78 2.36 7.97 32.56
N GLY A 79 3.63 7.79 32.18
CA GLY A 79 4.03 7.72 30.77
C GLY A 79 3.38 6.57 30.04
N TYR A 80 3.32 5.39 30.65
CA TYR A 80 2.61 4.22 30.12
C TYR A 80 1.10 4.50 29.91
N LEU A 81 0.46 5.20 30.87
CA LEU A 81 -0.95 5.64 30.75
C LEU A 81 -1.11 6.85 29.83
N ARG A 82 -0.07 7.32 29.16
CA ARG A 82 -0.05 8.55 28.33
C ARG A 82 -0.51 9.82 29.08
N ASP A 83 -0.48 9.80 30.41
CA ASP A 83 -0.65 10.98 31.26
C ASP A 83 0.70 11.72 31.35
N TYR A 84 1.08 12.32 30.23
CA TYR A 84 2.38 12.99 30.12
C TYR A 84 2.59 14.14 31.11
N PRO A 85 1.57 14.98 31.46
CA PRO A 85 1.72 15.97 32.50
C PRO A 85 2.21 15.40 33.83
N ASN A 86 1.63 14.29 34.31
CA ASN A 86 2.06 13.64 35.53
C ASN A 86 3.39 12.89 35.35
N SER A 87 3.65 12.27 34.19
CA SER A 87 4.95 11.68 33.89
C SER A 87 6.07 12.71 33.95
N ILE A 88 5.87 13.88 33.35
CA ILE A 88 6.79 15.02 33.41
C ILE A 88 7.02 15.45 34.85
N LEU A 89 5.95 15.59 35.66
CA LEU A 89 6.06 16.01 37.06
C LEU A 89 7.07 15.15 37.83
N TYR A 90 6.94 13.83 37.75
CA TYR A 90 7.79 12.91 38.50
C TYR A 90 9.20 12.77 37.92
N TYR A 91 9.36 12.67 36.60
CA TYR A 91 10.70 12.63 35.99
C TYR A 91 11.45 13.96 36.17
N GLN A 92 10.76 15.10 36.11
CA GLN A 92 11.36 16.40 36.40
C GLN A 92 11.83 16.49 37.85
N GLN A 93 10.99 16.01 38.80
CA GLN A 93 11.39 15.93 40.22
C GLN A 93 12.67 15.11 40.41
N TYR A 94 12.80 13.98 39.72
CA TYR A 94 14.02 13.19 39.74
C TYR A 94 15.23 13.98 39.21
N VAL A 95 15.09 14.58 38.04
CA VAL A 95 16.18 15.32 37.39
C VAL A 95 16.64 16.52 38.23
N ASP A 96 15.71 17.20 38.91
CA ASP A 96 16.01 18.37 39.74
C ASP A 96 16.69 17.97 41.07
N LEU A 97 16.46 16.77 41.57
CA LEU A 97 17.02 16.28 42.84
C LEU A 97 18.32 15.48 42.65
N ALA A 98 18.56 14.91 41.48
CA ALA A 98 19.72 14.08 41.21
C ALA A 98 20.97 14.94 40.95
N THR A 99 22.06 14.66 41.64
CA THR A 99 23.36 15.33 41.39
C THR A 99 23.89 15.05 39.98
N GLU A 100 23.77 13.80 39.54
CA GLU A 100 24.02 13.33 38.17
C GLU A 100 22.83 12.49 37.70
N PRO A 101 21.88 13.11 36.97
CA PRO A 101 20.70 12.37 36.48
C PRO A 101 21.09 11.26 35.50
N ASP A 102 20.52 10.08 35.70
CA ASP A 102 20.66 8.95 34.76
C ASP A 102 20.18 9.38 33.36
N PRO A 103 21.02 9.23 32.32
CA PRO A 103 20.63 9.58 30.95
C PRO A 103 19.33 8.89 30.48
N ARG A 104 19.03 7.68 30.95
CA ARG A 104 17.77 6.97 30.64
C ARG A 104 16.55 7.73 31.15
N VAL A 105 16.63 8.31 32.35
CA VAL A 105 15.54 9.10 32.94
C VAL A 105 15.42 10.45 32.24
N VAL A 106 16.53 11.08 31.88
CA VAL A 106 16.53 12.32 31.10
C VAL A 106 15.89 12.12 29.74
N ILE A 107 16.13 10.97 29.08
CA ILE A 107 15.48 10.60 27.81
C ILE A 107 13.98 10.34 28.05
N ALA A 108 13.59 9.64 29.12
CA ALA A 108 12.19 9.42 29.46
C ALA A 108 11.43 10.72 29.72
N LEU A 109 12.08 11.69 30.37
CA LEU A 109 11.55 13.06 30.54
C LEU A 109 11.41 13.76 29.18
N ALA A 110 12.43 13.67 28.32
CA ALA A 110 12.39 14.23 26.98
C ALA A 110 11.24 13.62 26.14
N ASN A 111 11.05 12.30 26.20
CA ASN A 111 9.92 11.60 25.58
C ASN A 111 8.58 12.16 26.10
N SER A 112 8.44 12.31 27.42
CA SER A 112 7.21 12.84 28.02
C SER A 112 6.91 14.26 27.56
N TYR A 113 7.92 15.13 27.44
CA TYR A 113 7.76 16.46 26.84
C TYR A 113 7.41 16.41 25.36
N PHE A 114 8.03 15.51 24.59
CA PHE A 114 7.73 15.32 23.16
C PHE A 114 6.27 14.93 22.94
N TYR A 115 5.79 13.93 23.67
CA TYR A 115 4.39 13.48 23.55
C TYR A 115 3.39 14.49 24.15
N ASN A 116 3.82 15.34 25.09
CA ASN A 116 3.03 16.46 25.61
C ASN A 116 3.07 17.72 24.73
N ASP A 117 3.70 17.62 23.54
CA ASP A 117 3.87 18.70 22.56
C ASP A 117 4.71 19.91 23.03
N ASP A 118 5.44 19.79 24.14
CA ASP A 118 6.48 20.78 24.55
C ASP A 118 7.80 20.44 23.85
N LEU A 119 7.82 20.67 22.53
CA LEU A 119 8.96 20.30 21.67
C LEU A 119 10.25 21.06 22.03
N GLY A 120 10.14 22.25 22.60
CA GLY A 120 11.31 23.02 23.05
C GLY A 120 12.05 22.33 24.18
N LYS A 121 11.33 21.92 25.23
CA LYS A 121 11.92 21.17 26.34
C LYS A 121 12.34 19.77 25.94
N ALA A 122 11.57 19.08 25.10
CA ALA A 122 11.96 17.78 24.56
C ALA A 122 13.35 17.87 23.90
N LEU A 123 13.56 18.82 22.99
CA LEU A 123 14.85 19.03 22.31
C LEU A 123 15.99 19.35 23.30
N GLN A 124 15.69 20.16 24.32
CA GLN A 124 16.67 20.50 25.37
C GLN A 124 17.14 19.23 26.09
N TYR A 125 16.22 18.41 26.61
CA TYR A 125 16.56 17.24 27.40
C TYR A 125 17.18 16.12 26.55
N TYR A 126 16.74 15.88 25.32
CA TYR A 126 17.44 14.97 24.41
C TYR A 126 18.87 15.42 24.12
N THR A 127 19.08 16.73 23.91
CA THR A 127 20.42 17.27 23.66
C THR A 127 21.32 17.12 24.89
N GLN A 128 20.77 17.33 26.08
CA GLN A 128 21.45 17.07 27.35
C GLN A 128 21.86 15.59 27.48
N ALA A 129 20.91 14.67 27.26
CA ALA A 129 21.16 13.23 27.32
C ALA A 129 22.24 12.79 26.33
N LYS A 130 22.22 13.31 25.10
CA LYS A 130 23.20 13.00 24.06
C LYS A 130 24.66 13.17 24.51
N THR A 131 24.96 14.14 25.40
CA THR A 131 26.31 14.38 25.89
C THR A 131 26.81 13.38 26.94
N LYS A 132 25.88 12.53 27.45
CA LYS A 132 26.13 11.60 28.56
C LYS A 132 25.99 10.13 28.16
N VAL A 133 25.50 9.82 26.97
CA VAL A 133 25.33 8.43 26.48
C VAL A 133 26.54 7.99 25.66
N ASP A 134 26.91 6.72 25.76
CA ASP A 134 27.92 6.11 24.89
C ASP A 134 27.48 6.21 23.42
N PRO A 135 28.26 6.83 22.53
CA PRO A 135 27.91 7.02 21.12
C PRO A 135 27.56 5.74 20.36
N ASN A 136 28.08 4.59 20.79
CA ASN A 136 27.84 3.30 20.14
C ASN A 136 26.68 2.50 20.77
N SER A 137 26.01 3.06 21.78
CA SER A 137 24.92 2.38 22.49
C SER A 137 23.58 2.51 21.75
N ASN A 138 22.66 1.57 22.02
CA ASN A 138 21.28 1.70 21.60
C ASN A 138 20.62 2.98 22.15
N LEU A 139 21.03 3.42 23.35
CA LEU A 139 20.52 4.64 23.96
C LEU A 139 20.92 5.90 23.18
N ALA A 140 22.13 5.93 22.60
CA ALA A 140 22.56 7.02 21.72
C ALA A 140 21.72 7.05 20.43
N ARG A 141 21.40 5.89 19.85
CA ARG A 141 20.52 5.78 18.68
C ARG A 141 19.12 6.32 18.98
N LEU A 142 18.51 5.89 20.09
CA LEU A 142 17.20 6.39 20.54
C LEU A 142 17.20 7.90 20.78
N THR A 143 18.26 8.41 21.42
CA THR A 143 18.43 9.84 21.66
C THR A 143 18.56 10.64 20.35
N ALA A 144 19.33 10.13 19.39
CA ALA A 144 19.48 10.75 18.08
C ALA A 144 18.16 10.79 17.32
N LYS A 145 17.37 9.69 17.38
CA LYS A 145 16.02 9.63 16.81
C LYS A 145 15.09 10.65 17.46
N GLY A 146 15.04 10.74 18.79
CA GLY A 146 14.21 11.72 19.51
C GLY A 146 14.58 13.17 19.15
N ILE A 147 15.86 13.48 18.95
CA ILE A 147 16.30 14.79 18.45
C ILE A 147 15.81 15.04 17.02
N ALA A 148 15.91 14.04 16.15
CA ALA A 148 15.49 14.15 14.75
C ALA A 148 13.96 14.37 14.65
N ASP A 149 13.17 13.58 15.39
CA ASP A 149 11.71 13.70 15.45
C ASP A 149 11.25 15.05 16.01
N THR A 150 11.90 15.50 17.08
CA THR A 150 11.57 16.78 17.69
C THR A 150 11.84 17.94 16.72
N LYS A 151 12.99 17.91 16.04
CA LYS A 151 13.32 18.92 15.02
C LYS A 151 12.35 18.87 13.85
N PHE A 152 12.05 17.67 13.37
CA PHE A 152 11.08 17.46 12.29
C PHE A 152 9.70 18.01 12.68
N SER A 153 9.20 17.68 13.87
CA SER A 153 7.92 18.17 14.40
C SER A 153 7.88 19.69 14.54
N ILE A 154 8.98 20.33 14.95
CA ILE A 154 9.10 21.80 15.02
C ILE A 154 8.98 22.43 13.63
N GLN A 155 9.65 21.86 12.64
CA GLN A 155 9.69 22.38 11.27
C GLN A 155 8.37 22.15 10.51
N ASN A 156 7.61 21.13 10.88
CA ASN A 156 6.40 20.70 10.19
C ASN A 156 5.12 20.86 11.04
N LYS A 157 5.06 21.89 11.90
CA LYS A 157 3.92 22.16 12.79
C LYS A 157 2.61 22.45 12.05
N SER A 158 2.67 22.99 10.85
CA SER A 158 1.48 23.31 10.07
C SER A 158 0.98 22.04 9.38
N PRO A 159 -0.31 21.68 9.55
CA PRO A 159 -0.89 20.55 8.84
C PRO A 159 -0.76 20.76 7.33
N LEU A 160 -0.43 19.69 6.61
CA LEU A 160 -0.33 19.69 5.14
C LEU A 160 -1.67 20.09 4.47
N SER A 161 -2.78 19.90 5.18
CA SER A 161 -4.12 20.20 4.66
C SER A 161 -5.17 20.18 5.77
N ASN A 162 -6.38 20.64 5.46
CA ASN A 162 -7.58 20.45 6.29
C ASN A 162 -8.17 19.03 6.13
N THR A 163 -7.32 18.02 5.94
CA THR A 163 -7.76 16.64 5.77
C THR A 163 -8.50 16.16 7.02
N ARG A 164 -9.74 15.76 6.84
CA ARG A 164 -10.55 15.21 7.92
C ARG A 164 -10.29 13.71 8.03
N ILE A 165 -9.85 13.29 9.20
CA ILE A 165 -9.70 11.88 9.55
C ILE A 165 -11.00 11.39 10.20
N THR A 166 -11.56 10.31 9.71
CA THR A 166 -12.77 9.70 10.26
C THR A 166 -12.57 8.22 10.54
N LYS A 167 -12.96 7.77 11.71
CA LYS A 167 -12.98 6.35 12.06
C LYS A 167 -14.02 5.63 11.20
N LEU A 168 -13.70 4.43 10.69
CA LEU A 168 -14.70 3.60 10.02
C LEU A 168 -15.82 3.20 10.99
N PRO A 169 -17.04 2.93 10.50
CA PRO A 169 -18.19 2.66 11.36
C PRO A 169 -18.00 1.36 12.18
N SER A 170 -18.84 1.21 13.20
CA SER A 170 -18.86 0.00 14.06
C SER A 170 -19.31 -1.28 13.34
N THR A 171 -19.81 -1.18 12.10
CA THR A 171 -20.03 -2.31 11.22
C THR A 171 -18.72 -2.92 10.71
N VAL A 172 -17.63 -2.14 10.70
CA VAL A 172 -16.27 -2.55 10.34
C VAL A 172 -15.41 -2.70 11.60
N ASN A 173 -15.19 -1.60 12.34
CA ASN A 173 -14.40 -1.62 13.57
C ASN A 173 -15.15 -2.30 14.72
N SER A 174 -14.41 -3.03 15.55
CA SER A 174 -14.92 -3.74 16.73
C SER A 174 -14.31 -3.18 18.02
N GLU A 175 -14.53 -3.87 19.13
CA GLU A 175 -13.81 -3.64 20.39
C GLU A 175 -12.43 -4.30 20.43
N TYR A 176 -12.07 -5.05 19.38
CA TYR A 176 -10.78 -5.72 19.18
C TYR A 176 -9.89 -4.89 18.26
N GLY A 177 -8.67 -5.38 17.99
CA GLY A 177 -7.79 -4.72 17.02
C GLY A 177 -8.19 -5.06 15.58
N ASP A 178 -8.48 -4.05 14.76
CA ASP A 178 -8.81 -4.15 13.34
C ASP A 178 -7.72 -3.44 12.51
N TYR A 179 -6.99 -4.15 11.64
CA TYR A 179 -5.84 -3.63 10.90
C TYR A 179 -5.58 -4.40 9.60
N PHE A 180 -4.53 -4.06 8.85
CA PHE A 180 -4.23 -4.58 7.51
C PHE A 180 -5.42 -4.53 6.57
N PRO A 181 -5.95 -3.33 6.26
CA PRO A 181 -7.02 -3.24 5.27
C PRO A 181 -6.55 -3.65 3.88
N GLY A 182 -7.42 -4.27 3.11
CA GLY A 182 -7.30 -4.55 1.69
C GLY A 182 -8.63 -4.27 1.01
N MET A 183 -8.62 -3.70 -0.20
CA MET A 183 -9.85 -3.28 -0.86
C MET A 183 -9.81 -3.61 -2.35
N THR A 184 -10.93 -4.07 -2.90
CA THR A 184 -11.10 -4.29 -4.34
C THR A 184 -11.14 -2.98 -5.12
N ALA A 185 -10.83 -3.02 -6.43
CA ALA A 185 -10.74 -1.83 -7.27
C ALA A 185 -12.06 -1.05 -7.37
N ASP A 186 -13.19 -1.74 -7.30
CA ASP A 186 -14.54 -1.17 -7.32
C ASP A 186 -15.02 -0.66 -5.96
N GLU A 187 -14.18 -0.76 -4.93
CA GLU A 187 -14.49 -0.43 -3.54
C GLU A 187 -15.70 -1.20 -2.96
N SER A 188 -16.06 -2.35 -3.54
CA SER A 188 -17.22 -3.14 -3.07
C SER A 188 -16.92 -4.04 -1.87
N LEU A 189 -15.64 -4.39 -1.67
CA LEU A 189 -15.17 -5.28 -0.61
C LEU A 189 -14.01 -4.65 0.15
N LEU A 190 -14.10 -4.64 1.48
CA LEU A 190 -13.01 -4.34 2.40
C LEU A 190 -12.68 -5.61 3.18
N LEU A 191 -11.46 -6.10 3.04
CA LEU A 191 -10.89 -7.22 3.78
C LEU A 191 -9.92 -6.67 4.82
N PHE A 192 -9.86 -7.24 6.02
CA PHE A 192 -8.93 -6.80 7.07
C PHE A 192 -8.65 -7.92 8.06
N THR A 193 -7.59 -7.77 8.84
CA THR A 193 -7.27 -8.66 9.96
C THR A 193 -7.93 -8.15 11.23
N ARG A 194 -8.57 -9.03 11.99
CA ARG A 194 -9.08 -8.77 13.35
C ARG A 194 -8.36 -9.63 14.36
N ASN A 195 -7.85 -9.02 15.42
CA ASN A 195 -7.19 -9.72 16.52
C ASN A 195 -8.18 -10.00 17.65
N LEU A 196 -8.66 -11.21 17.75
CA LEU A 196 -9.58 -11.67 18.78
C LEU A 196 -8.80 -12.21 20.01
N ASN A 197 -8.30 -11.31 20.86
CA ASN A 197 -7.55 -11.66 22.09
C ASN A 197 -6.26 -12.47 21.84
N GLY A 198 -5.55 -12.18 20.75
CA GLY A 198 -4.30 -12.84 20.37
C GLY A 198 -4.44 -13.80 19.19
N GLN A 199 -5.67 -14.16 18.80
CA GLN A 199 -5.97 -14.87 17.56
C GLN A 199 -6.23 -13.87 16.45
N GLU A 200 -5.45 -13.93 15.40
CA GLU A 200 -5.61 -13.11 14.18
C GLU A 200 -6.40 -13.89 13.12
N ASP A 201 -7.50 -13.30 12.67
CA ASP A 201 -8.40 -13.86 11.65
C ASP A 201 -8.74 -12.82 10.58
N PHE A 202 -9.07 -13.28 9.37
CA PHE A 202 -9.60 -12.42 8.31
C PHE A 202 -11.07 -12.14 8.52
N PHE A 203 -11.41 -10.86 8.38
CA PHE A 203 -12.79 -10.38 8.32
C PHE A 203 -12.97 -9.54 7.05
N TYR A 204 -14.17 -9.57 6.50
CA TYR A 204 -14.54 -8.74 5.36
C TYR A 204 -15.86 -8.02 5.60
N SER A 205 -16.00 -6.86 4.98
CA SER A 205 -17.26 -6.11 4.90
C SER A 205 -17.56 -5.76 3.45
N LYS A 206 -18.80 -5.96 3.03
CA LYS A 206 -19.30 -5.56 1.71
C LYS A 206 -19.88 -4.16 1.78
N LYS A 207 -19.75 -3.41 0.69
CA LYS A 207 -20.31 -2.07 0.58
C LYS A 207 -21.57 -2.10 -0.26
N VAL A 208 -22.71 -1.91 0.37
CA VAL A 208 -24.03 -1.92 -0.28
C VAL A 208 -24.65 -0.53 -0.18
N ASN A 209 -25.09 0.04 -1.29
CA ASN A 209 -25.65 1.39 -1.37
C ASN A 209 -24.76 2.47 -0.70
N GLY A 210 -23.44 2.33 -0.80
CA GLY A 210 -22.45 3.26 -0.26
C GLY A 210 -22.14 3.10 1.24
N ALA A 211 -22.78 2.18 1.95
CA ALA A 211 -22.55 1.86 3.36
C ALA A 211 -21.87 0.49 3.53
N TRP A 212 -20.99 0.38 4.52
CA TRP A 212 -20.36 -0.89 4.91
C TRP A 212 -21.34 -1.74 5.74
N GLU A 213 -21.55 -2.99 5.33
CA GLU A 213 -22.28 -3.98 6.09
C GLU A 213 -21.48 -4.48 7.31
N ASN A 214 -22.14 -5.24 8.20
CA ASN A 214 -21.44 -5.83 9.34
C ASN A 214 -20.32 -6.76 8.84
N ALA A 215 -19.15 -6.63 9.45
CA ALA A 215 -18.02 -7.46 9.11
C ALA A 215 -18.27 -8.93 9.48
N GLU A 216 -17.94 -9.82 8.55
CA GLU A 216 -18.05 -11.27 8.69
C GLU A 216 -16.68 -11.94 8.61
N PRO A 217 -16.43 -13.05 9.34
CA PRO A 217 -15.18 -13.79 9.23
C PRO A 217 -15.09 -14.51 7.89
N LEU A 218 -13.89 -14.54 7.30
CA LEU A 218 -13.59 -15.29 6.08
C LEU A 218 -13.30 -16.76 6.42
N GLN A 219 -14.34 -17.52 6.72
CA GLN A 219 -14.24 -18.87 7.30
C GLN A 219 -13.44 -19.87 6.45
N GLU A 220 -13.41 -19.72 5.11
CA GLU A 220 -12.69 -20.64 4.23
C GLU A 220 -11.16 -20.53 4.38
N LEU A 221 -10.64 -19.40 4.86
CA LEU A 221 -9.21 -19.18 5.04
C LEU A 221 -8.77 -19.11 6.49
N ASN A 222 -9.68 -18.82 7.41
CA ASN A 222 -9.39 -18.78 8.84
C ASN A 222 -9.23 -20.20 9.40
N THR A 223 -8.19 -20.41 10.20
CA THR A 223 -7.89 -21.68 10.88
C THR A 223 -7.74 -21.45 12.41
N PRO A 224 -7.51 -22.48 13.24
CA PRO A 224 -7.15 -22.27 14.63
C PRO A 224 -5.81 -21.57 14.87
N GLU A 225 -4.97 -21.50 13.84
CA GLU A 225 -3.68 -20.77 13.86
C GLU A 225 -3.91 -19.28 13.48
N ASN A 226 -2.86 -18.47 13.53
CA ASN A 226 -2.94 -17.05 13.16
C ASN A 226 -2.78 -16.86 11.64
N GLU A 227 -3.78 -16.27 11.02
CA GLU A 227 -3.75 -15.75 9.66
C GLU A 227 -3.96 -14.24 9.68
N GLY A 228 -3.07 -13.49 9.06
CA GLY A 228 -3.18 -12.03 9.05
C GLY A 228 -2.34 -11.35 7.97
N ALA A 229 -2.31 -10.03 8.04
CA ALA A 229 -1.48 -9.20 7.18
C ALA A 229 -1.59 -9.59 5.70
N GLN A 230 -2.78 -9.46 5.16
CA GLN A 230 -3.10 -9.85 3.78
C GLN A 230 -3.07 -8.67 2.81
N CYS A 231 -2.88 -8.98 1.53
CA CYS A 231 -3.29 -8.13 0.42
C CYS A 231 -4.24 -8.91 -0.51
N ILE A 232 -5.34 -8.27 -0.90
CA ILE A 232 -6.25 -8.80 -1.90
C ILE A 232 -5.91 -8.20 -3.27
N SER A 233 -5.99 -9.01 -4.33
CA SER A 233 -5.84 -8.50 -5.69
C SER A 233 -6.97 -7.53 -6.06
N ALA A 234 -6.71 -6.69 -7.05
CA ALA A 234 -7.62 -5.66 -7.51
C ALA A 234 -9.00 -6.18 -7.93
N ASP A 235 -9.05 -7.37 -8.52
CA ASP A 235 -10.26 -8.07 -8.95
C ASP A 235 -10.92 -8.91 -7.83
N GLY A 236 -10.31 -8.95 -6.65
CA GLY A 236 -10.79 -9.74 -5.52
C GLY A 236 -10.61 -11.25 -5.66
N LYS A 237 -9.83 -11.73 -6.65
CA LYS A 237 -9.70 -13.16 -6.97
C LYS A 237 -8.47 -13.84 -6.39
N SER A 238 -7.53 -13.10 -5.82
CA SER A 238 -6.33 -13.64 -5.19
C SER A 238 -6.06 -12.94 -3.86
N ILE A 239 -5.68 -13.69 -2.85
CA ILE A 239 -5.21 -13.18 -1.57
C ILE A 239 -3.81 -13.71 -1.32
N ILE A 240 -2.85 -12.81 -1.07
CA ILE A 240 -1.55 -13.16 -0.48
C ILE A 240 -1.58 -12.74 0.98
N PHE A 241 -1.22 -13.63 1.86
CA PHE A 241 -1.33 -13.40 3.30
C PHE A 241 -0.22 -14.10 4.08
N THR A 242 -0.07 -13.70 5.32
CA THR A 242 0.86 -14.30 6.27
C THR A 242 0.17 -15.41 7.06
N ALA A 243 0.81 -16.57 7.12
CA ALA A 243 0.43 -17.63 8.05
C ALA A 243 1.67 -18.13 8.80
N CYS A 244 1.53 -18.29 10.12
CA CYS A 244 2.62 -18.68 11.00
C CYS A 244 2.53 -20.17 11.37
N ASP A 245 3.69 -20.75 11.68
CA ASP A 245 3.84 -22.11 12.24
C ASP A 245 3.17 -23.23 11.42
N ARG A 246 2.92 -22.99 10.11
CA ARG A 246 2.32 -24.00 9.23
C ARG A 246 3.28 -25.13 8.91
N PRO A 247 2.82 -26.39 8.86
CA PRO A 247 3.61 -27.51 8.36
C PRO A 247 4.17 -27.22 6.96
N LYS A 248 5.45 -27.51 6.74
CA LYS A 248 6.18 -27.26 5.47
C LYS A 248 6.42 -25.76 5.16
N GLY A 249 6.32 -24.86 6.14
CA GLY A 249 6.82 -23.50 6.05
C GLY A 249 8.34 -23.46 5.96
N PHE A 250 8.90 -22.34 5.49
CA PHE A 250 10.35 -22.10 5.42
C PHE A 250 10.83 -21.41 6.70
N GLY A 251 9.98 -20.57 7.31
CA GLY A 251 10.28 -19.79 8.51
C GLY A 251 9.20 -19.88 9.59
N ARG A 252 9.29 -18.95 10.55
CA ARG A 252 8.28 -18.82 11.59
C ARG A 252 6.93 -18.38 11.03
N CYS A 253 6.94 -17.42 10.10
CA CYS A 253 5.78 -16.98 9.36
C CYS A 253 6.17 -16.82 7.89
N ASP A 254 5.32 -17.28 7.00
CA ASP A 254 5.53 -17.29 5.55
C ASP A 254 4.36 -16.65 4.82
N LEU A 255 4.61 -16.21 3.58
CA LEU A 255 3.59 -15.72 2.67
C LEU A 255 2.97 -16.86 1.86
N TYR A 256 1.64 -16.92 1.84
CA TYR A 256 0.82 -17.89 1.12
C TYR A 256 -0.11 -17.20 0.14
N LEU A 257 -0.44 -17.88 -0.95
CA LEU A 257 -1.42 -17.47 -1.96
C LEU A 257 -2.63 -18.39 -1.88
N SER A 258 -3.83 -17.81 -1.89
CA SER A 258 -5.08 -18.50 -2.20
C SER A 258 -5.79 -17.77 -3.35
N GLU A 259 -6.45 -18.53 -4.22
CA GLU A 259 -7.17 -18.03 -5.38
C GLU A 259 -8.66 -18.39 -5.28
N LEU A 260 -9.51 -17.46 -5.68
CA LEU A 260 -10.97 -17.67 -5.72
C LEU A 260 -11.34 -18.41 -7.01
N ILE A 261 -11.69 -19.68 -6.89
CA ILE A 261 -12.03 -20.58 -8.01
C ILE A 261 -13.48 -21.03 -7.81
N ASP A 262 -14.33 -20.79 -8.78
CA ASP A 262 -15.76 -21.15 -8.75
C ASP A 262 -16.51 -20.69 -7.48
N GLY A 263 -16.10 -19.53 -6.95
CA GLY A 263 -16.70 -18.92 -5.77
C GLY A 263 -16.14 -19.40 -4.42
N HIS A 264 -15.12 -20.27 -4.42
CA HIS A 264 -14.46 -20.82 -3.23
C HIS A 264 -12.98 -20.51 -3.22
N TRP A 265 -12.44 -20.21 -2.04
CA TRP A 265 -11.01 -20.01 -1.87
C TRP A 265 -10.26 -21.34 -1.92
N SER A 266 -9.22 -21.41 -2.74
CA SER A 266 -8.36 -22.60 -2.85
C SER A 266 -7.54 -22.82 -1.58
N GLU A 267 -7.09 -24.05 -1.37
CA GLU A 267 -6.07 -24.35 -0.34
C GLU A 267 -4.86 -23.44 -0.50
N PRO A 268 -4.39 -22.79 0.57
CA PRO A 268 -3.27 -21.85 0.50
C PRO A 268 -1.97 -22.51 0.06
N THR A 269 -1.32 -21.92 -0.92
CA THR A 269 -0.03 -22.38 -1.47
C THR A 269 1.09 -21.46 -1.01
N ASN A 270 2.15 -22.02 -0.40
CA ASN A 270 3.33 -21.26 0.01
C ASN A 270 4.05 -20.66 -1.22
N LEU A 271 4.44 -19.38 -1.18
CA LEU A 271 5.09 -18.69 -2.30
C LEU A 271 6.50 -19.23 -2.62
N GLY A 272 7.04 -20.09 -1.77
CA GLY A 272 8.29 -20.80 -1.98
C GLY A 272 9.54 -20.00 -1.60
N PRO A 273 10.72 -20.63 -1.72
CA PRO A 273 12.00 -20.10 -1.20
C PRO A 273 12.54 -18.89 -1.97
N GLY A 274 11.92 -18.50 -3.07
CA GLY A 274 12.21 -17.24 -3.76
C GLY A 274 11.76 -16.04 -2.94
N VAL A 275 10.65 -16.18 -2.24
CA VAL A 275 10.02 -15.16 -1.39
C VAL A 275 10.32 -15.43 0.07
N ASN A 276 9.88 -16.59 0.59
CA ASN A 276 9.96 -16.97 2.00
C ASN A 276 11.37 -17.44 2.38
N GLY A 277 11.79 -17.08 3.59
CA GLY A 277 13.09 -17.44 4.18
C GLY A 277 12.90 -18.12 5.55
N PRO A 278 14.00 -18.35 6.30
CA PRO A 278 13.92 -18.99 7.62
C PRO A 278 13.42 -18.08 8.73
N SER A 279 13.12 -16.83 8.42
CA SER A 279 12.73 -15.77 9.34
C SER A 279 11.22 -15.52 9.32
N TRP A 280 10.82 -14.32 9.70
CA TRP A 280 9.44 -13.85 9.62
C TRP A 280 9.25 -13.05 8.32
N ASP A 281 8.43 -13.56 7.42
CA ASP A 281 8.04 -12.92 6.16
C ASP A 281 6.55 -12.63 6.20
N SER A 282 6.16 -11.35 6.05
CA SER A 282 4.80 -10.90 6.33
C SER A 282 4.44 -9.59 5.62
N GLN A 283 3.19 -9.15 5.76
CA GLN A 283 2.69 -7.85 5.32
C GLN A 283 2.92 -7.60 3.82
N PRO A 284 2.38 -8.45 2.96
CA PRO A 284 2.56 -8.34 1.53
C PRO A 284 1.75 -7.19 0.93
N THR A 285 2.28 -6.60 -0.14
CA THR A 285 1.52 -5.80 -1.11
C THR A 285 1.85 -6.24 -2.52
N LEU A 286 0.85 -6.31 -3.38
CA LEU A 286 0.97 -6.77 -4.76
C LEU A 286 0.74 -5.61 -5.71
N SER A 287 1.56 -5.48 -6.77
CA SER A 287 1.25 -4.56 -7.86
C SER A 287 -0.06 -4.95 -8.54
N ALA A 288 -0.74 -3.96 -9.13
CA ALA A 288 -2.04 -4.17 -9.76
C ALA A 288 -2.02 -5.19 -10.92
N ASP A 289 -0.85 -5.46 -11.53
CA ASP A 289 -0.68 -6.50 -12.54
C ASP A 289 -0.29 -7.89 -11.97
N GLY A 290 -0.18 -8.00 -10.64
CA GLY A 290 0.15 -9.22 -9.94
C GLY A 290 1.61 -9.69 -10.06
N ARG A 291 2.54 -8.84 -10.56
CA ARG A 291 3.92 -9.24 -10.89
C ARG A 291 5.00 -8.72 -9.97
N LEU A 292 4.74 -7.70 -9.19
CA LEU A 292 5.65 -7.19 -8.17
C LEU A 292 5.04 -7.40 -6.79
N LEU A 293 5.74 -8.15 -5.95
CA LEU A 293 5.43 -8.33 -4.54
C LEU A 293 6.44 -7.53 -3.72
N ILE A 294 5.95 -6.71 -2.79
CA ILE A 294 6.75 -6.06 -1.75
C ILE A 294 6.21 -6.54 -0.41
N PHE A 295 7.08 -6.83 0.53
CA PHE A 295 6.70 -7.40 1.83
C PHE A 295 7.72 -7.02 2.91
N SER A 296 7.37 -7.18 4.17
CA SER A 296 8.25 -6.97 5.30
C SER A 296 8.88 -8.29 5.75
N SER A 297 10.17 -8.26 6.13
CA SER A 297 10.91 -9.43 6.60
C SER A 297 11.96 -9.04 7.64
N ASP A 298 12.18 -9.89 8.65
CA ASP A 298 13.23 -9.69 9.66
C ASP A 298 14.52 -10.50 9.40
N ARG A 299 14.69 -11.00 8.15
CA ARG A 299 15.81 -11.86 7.76
C ARG A 299 17.19 -11.23 7.91
N ASP A 300 17.31 -9.91 7.87
CA ASP A 300 18.55 -9.15 8.04
C ASP A 300 18.72 -8.62 9.48
N GLY A 301 17.91 -9.13 10.44
CA GLY A 301 18.03 -8.88 11.88
C GLY A 301 17.05 -7.84 12.43
N GLN A 302 16.35 -7.13 11.55
CA GLN A 302 15.25 -6.21 11.86
C GLN A 302 14.22 -6.26 10.75
N LYS A 303 13.04 -5.66 10.96
CA LYS A 303 12.02 -5.59 9.91
C LYS A 303 12.42 -4.58 8.86
N ASP A 304 12.68 -5.08 7.67
CA ASP A 304 12.99 -4.32 6.45
C ASP A 304 12.02 -4.68 5.33
N LEU A 305 11.89 -3.81 4.34
CA LEU A 305 11.08 -4.06 3.17
C LEU A 305 11.89 -4.80 2.09
N PHE A 306 11.31 -5.86 1.55
CA PHE A 306 11.87 -6.69 0.48
C PHE A 306 10.94 -6.70 -0.72
N MET A 307 11.49 -6.98 -1.91
CA MET A 307 10.69 -7.15 -3.11
C MET A 307 11.08 -8.39 -3.91
N SER A 308 10.10 -8.97 -4.62
CA SER A 308 10.26 -10.07 -5.57
C SER A 308 9.43 -9.83 -6.82
N HIS A 309 9.94 -10.27 -7.98
CA HIS A 309 9.25 -10.17 -9.25
C HIS A 309 8.78 -11.55 -9.75
N LYS A 310 7.57 -11.60 -10.27
CA LYS A 310 7.01 -12.80 -10.90
C LYS A 310 7.38 -12.82 -12.39
N ASN A 311 8.06 -13.87 -12.86
CA ASN A 311 8.42 -14.01 -14.26
C ASN A 311 7.24 -14.49 -15.13
N GLU A 312 7.43 -14.58 -16.45
CA GLU A 312 6.39 -15.01 -17.40
C GLU A 312 5.87 -16.44 -17.16
N LYS A 313 6.66 -17.29 -16.48
CA LYS A 313 6.27 -18.65 -16.09
C LYS A 313 5.52 -18.68 -14.75
N GLY A 314 5.17 -17.53 -14.18
CA GLY A 314 4.49 -17.43 -12.89
C GLY A 314 5.36 -17.68 -11.66
N LYS A 315 6.69 -17.80 -11.81
CA LYS A 315 7.61 -18.07 -10.71
C LYS A 315 8.19 -16.78 -10.12
N TRP A 316 8.22 -16.65 -8.81
CA TRP A 316 8.84 -15.55 -8.09
C TRP A 316 10.37 -15.60 -8.16
N SER A 317 11.01 -14.46 -8.34
CA SER A 317 12.46 -14.30 -8.23
C SER A 317 12.91 -14.41 -6.78
N LYS A 318 14.21 -14.57 -6.55
CA LYS A 318 14.77 -14.36 -5.21
C LYS A 318 14.48 -12.92 -4.78
N SER A 319 13.96 -12.75 -3.55
CA SER A 319 13.67 -11.46 -2.97
C SER A 319 14.96 -10.67 -2.69
N VAL A 320 14.88 -9.36 -2.85
CA VAL A 320 15.95 -8.40 -2.58
C VAL A 320 15.44 -7.28 -1.67
N ALA A 321 16.27 -6.82 -0.74
CA ALA A 321 15.95 -5.70 0.12
C ALA A 321 15.74 -4.42 -0.71
N LEU A 322 14.81 -3.57 -0.27
CA LEU A 322 14.73 -2.19 -0.77
C LEU A 322 15.97 -1.39 -0.32
N PRO A 323 16.35 -0.33 -1.05
CA PRO A 323 17.59 0.38 -0.76
C PRO A 323 17.56 1.10 0.59
N SER A 324 18.74 1.42 1.12
CA SER A 324 18.94 2.04 2.46
C SER A 324 18.29 3.40 2.64
N GLN A 325 17.84 4.04 1.57
CA GLN A 325 17.02 5.25 1.68
C GLN A 325 15.56 4.95 2.06
N ILE A 326 15.09 3.71 1.89
CA ILE A 326 13.79 3.21 2.36
C ILE A 326 14.00 2.51 3.71
N ASN A 327 14.83 1.46 3.73
CA ASN A 327 15.15 0.69 4.91
C ASN A 327 16.18 1.45 5.76
N THR A 328 15.87 1.69 7.01
CA THR A 328 16.74 2.39 7.96
C THR A 328 17.42 1.40 8.92
N SER A 329 17.98 1.86 10.00
CA SER A 329 18.45 1.02 11.11
C SER A 329 17.35 0.71 12.14
N SER A 330 16.10 1.02 11.86
CA SER A 330 14.92 0.76 12.67
C SER A 330 13.89 -0.04 11.86
N LEU A 331 12.64 -0.06 12.28
CA LEU A 331 11.61 -0.87 11.67
C LEU A 331 10.96 -0.15 10.48
N GLU A 332 10.91 -0.80 9.35
CA GLU A 332 10.07 -0.46 8.20
C GLU A 332 9.12 -1.63 7.92
N ASP A 333 7.83 -1.35 7.91
CA ASP A 333 6.80 -2.36 7.70
C ASP A 333 5.58 -1.83 6.94
N SER A 334 4.54 -2.67 6.81
CA SER A 334 3.25 -2.31 6.23
C SER A 334 3.34 -1.64 4.84
N PRO A 335 4.09 -2.20 3.88
CA PRO A 335 4.19 -1.61 2.55
C PRO A 335 2.85 -1.68 1.83
N PHE A 336 2.55 -0.64 1.04
CA PHE A 336 1.43 -0.63 0.08
C PHE A 336 1.85 0.07 -1.21
N LEU A 337 1.84 -0.66 -2.31
CA LEU A 337 2.09 -0.11 -3.63
C LEU A 337 0.78 0.38 -4.24
N ALA A 338 0.69 1.68 -4.51
CA ALA A 338 -0.49 2.27 -5.11
C ALA A 338 -0.78 1.68 -6.50
N ALA A 339 -2.05 1.74 -6.94
CA ALA A 339 -2.49 1.14 -8.19
C ALA A 339 -1.78 1.70 -9.44
N ASP A 340 -1.23 2.93 -9.36
CA ASP A 340 -0.41 3.53 -10.42
C ASP A 340 0.98 2.87 -10.58
N GLY A 341 1.39 2.01 -9.64
CA GLY A 341 2.69 1.33 -9.61
C GLY A 341 3.89 2.27 -9.36
N GLU A 342 3.63 3.56 -9.08
CA GLU A 342 4.66 4.59 -8.93
C GLU A 342 4.91 5.00 -7.47
N ILE A 343 3.91 4.87 -6.59
CA ILE A 343 4.01 5.30 -5.20
C ILE A 343 3.96 4.10 -4.26
N LEU A 344 5.00 3.95 -3.46
CA LEU A 344 5.05 3.03 -2.32
C LEU A 344 4.76 3.83 -1.05
N PHE A 345 3.72 3.43 -0.32
CA PHE A 345 3.47 3.83 1.06
C PHE A 345 4.01 2.77 2.00
N PHE A 346 4.47 3.18 3.18
CA PHE A 346 4.95 2.26 4.20
C PHE A 346 4.97 2.94 5.56
N SER A 347 5.09 2.16 6.61
CA SER A 347 5.23 2.61 7.99
C SER A 347 6.69 2.55 8.41
N SER A 348 7.19 3.52 9.15
CA SER A 348 8.57 3.55 9.64
C SER A 348 8.69 4.16 11.02
N GLU A 349 9.50 3.51 11.85
CA GLU A 349 10.00 4.06 13.12
C GLU A 349 11.38 4.69 12.98
N GLY A 350 12.04 4.56 11.83
CA GLY A 350 13.40 5.02 11.61
C GLY A 350 13.50 6.41 11.00
N HIS A 351 12.64 6.73 10.04
CA HIS A 351 12.58 8.06 9.45
C HIS A 351 12.04 9.11 10.43
N PRO A 352 12.50 10.39 10.36
CA PRO A 352 11.99 11.45 11.25
C PRO A 352 10.48 11.65 11.15
N GLY A 353 9.79 11.67 12.29
CA GLY A 353 8.34 11.65 12.36
C GLY A 353 7.74 12.48 13.50
N PHE A 354 6.44 12.26 13.73
CA PHE A 354 5.65 12.96 14.76
C PHE A 354 5.41 12.13 16.00
N GLY A 355 5.52 10.79 15.91
CA GLY A 355 5.12 9.90 17.00
C GLY A 355 5.87 8.58 17.05
N GLY A 356 5.12 7.51 17.14
CA GLY A 356 5.63 6.14 17.04
C GLY A 356 6.01 5.79 15.61
N ALA A 357 5.34 4.80 15.02
CA ALA A 357 5.44 4.55 13.59
C ALA A 357 4.64 5.60 12.82
N ASP A 358 5.26 6.27 11.87
CA ASP A 358 4.61 7.23 10.98
C ASP A 358 4.48 6.65 9.56
N LEU A 359 3.49 7.10 8.83
CA LEU A 359 3.28 6.76 7.43
C LEU A 359 4.12 7.66 6.51
N PHE A 360 4.82 7.01 5.58
CA PHE A 360 5.66 7.65 4.57
C PHE A 360 5.25 7.23 3.17
N TYR A 361 5.67 8.01 2.17
CA TYR A 361 5.62 7.58 0.78
C TYR A 361 6.94 7.82 0.08
N SER A 362 7.24 6.98 -0.90
CA SER A 362 8.36 7.14 -1.82
C SER A 362 7.91 6.88 -3.26
N LYS A 363 8.51 7.60 -4.22
CA LYS A 363 8.21 7.44 -5.64
C LYS A 363 9.22 6.54 -6.32
N ARG A 364 8.71 5.59 -7.10
CA ARG A 364 9.53 4.67 -7.90
C ARG A 364 10.18 5.39 -9.08
N LYS A 365 11.49 5.21 -9.24
CA LYS A 365 12.27 5.75 -10.37
C LYS A 365 12.72 4.65 -11.34
N GLY A 366 12.87 3.44 -10.87
CA GLY A 366 13.36 2.29 -11.63
C GLY A 366 12.91 0.97 -11.01
N ILE A 367 13.61 -0.11 -11.33
CA ILE A 367 13.23 -1.46 -10.83
C ILE A 367 13.34 -1.53 -9.30
N ASN A 368 14.48 -1.09 -8.74
CA ASN A 368 14.69 -0.97 -7.29
C ASN A 368 15.28 0.40 -6.95
N GLU A 369 14.78 1.44 -7.60
CA GLU A 369 15.19 2.82 -7.40
C GLU A 369 14.00 3.64 -6.92
N TRP A 370 14.18 4.34 -5.80
CA TRP A 370 13.13 5.07 -5.10
C TRP A 370 13.61 6.48 -4.73
N THR A 371 12.67 7.40 -4.54
CA THR A 371 12.99 8.72 -3.96
C THR A 371 13.24 8.60 -2.46
N THR A 372 13.89 9.61 -1.86
CA THR A 372 13.89 9.74 -0.39
C THR A 372 12.46 9.79 0.11
N PRO A 373 12.12 9.00 1.15
CA PRO A 373 10.78 8.98 1.72
C PRO A 373 10.33 10.34 2.25
N THR A 374 9.07 10.63 2.07
CA THR A 374 8.41 11.83 2.57
C THR A 374 7.33 11.43 3.56
N ASN A 375 7.36 12.02 4.75
CA ASN A 375 6.32 11.83 5.78
C ASN A 375 4.98 12.40 5.29
N LEU A 376 3.87 11.69 5.52
CA LEU A 376 2.52 12.12 5.10
C LEU A 376 2.01 13.35 5.89
N GLY A 377 2.72 13.75 6.95
CA GLY A 377 2.40 14.94 7.74
C GLY A 377 1.11 14.84 8.55
N GLN A 378 0.89 15.89 9.34
CA GLN A 378 -0.35 16.02 10.11
C GLN A 378 -1.52 16.47 9.19
N PRO A 379 -2.77 16.03 9.45
CA PRO A 379 -3.23 15.24 10.60
C PRO A 379 -3.16 13.72 10.38
N ILE A 380 -2.64 13.22 9.23
CA ILE A 380 -2.57 11.78 8.93
C ILE A 380 -1.68 11.11 9.99
N ASN A 381 -0.43 11.56 10.09
CA ASN A 381 0.47 11.16 11.16
C ASN A 381 0.22 11.99 12.42
N SER A 382 0.42 11.39 13.57
CA SER A 382 0.17 12.00 14.89
C SER A 382 1.24 11.58 15.92
N LYS A 383 0.98 11.79 17.20
CA LYS A 383 1.82 11.28 18.29
C LYS A 383 1.64 9.77 18.54
N GLN A 384 0.71 9.14 17.87
CA GLN A 384 0.44 7.70 17.98
C GLN A 384 1.21 6.95 16.89
N SER A 385 0.93 5.66 16.72
CA SER A 385 1.42 4.89 15.59
C SER A 385 0.34 4.79 14.53
N GLU A 386 0.69 5.13 13.31
CA GLU A 386 -0.12 4.97 12.11
C GLU A 386 0.55 3.94 11.20
N THR A 387 -0.21 2.91 10.80
CA THR A 387 0.31 1.78 10.02
C THR A 387 -0.68 1.34 8.93
N THR A 388 -0.27 0.41 8.10
CA THR A 388 -1.13 -0.36 7.17
C THR A 388 -2.03 0.47 6.26
N LEU A 389 -1.46 1.52 5.65
CA LEU A 389 -2.19 2.39 4.73
C LEU A 389 -2.46 1.71 3.40
N ILE A 390 -3.70 1.79 2.91
CA ILE A 390 -4.07 1.52 1.52
C ILE A 390 -4.73 2.74 0.87
N THR A 391 -4.76 2.77 -0.47
CA THR A 391 -5.50 3.77 -1.24
C THR A 391 -6.54 3.12 -2.14
N ASN A 392 -7.61 3.84 -2.45
CA ASN A 392 -8.48 3.42 -3.54
C ASN A 392 -7.82 3.66 -4.91
N TYR A 393 -8.40 3.10 -5.98
CA TYR A 393 -7.87 3.19 -7.34
C TYR A 393 -7.87 4.62 -7.91
N LEU A 394 -8.77 5.47 -7.46
CA LEU A 394 -8.75 6.90 -7.80
C LEU A 394 -7.64 7.68 -7.05
N GLY A 395 -6.94 7.05 -6.12
CA GLY A 395 -5.89 7.67 -5.32
C GLY A 395 -6.37 8.80 -4.41
N ASN A 396 -7.67 9.01 -4.28
CA ASN A 396 -8.23 10.15 -3.55
C ASN A 396 -8.66 9.82 -2.12
N LYS A 397 -8.76 8.55 -1.75
CA LYS A 397 -9.10 8.08 -0.40
C LYS A 397 -8.00 7.16 0.13
N GLY A 398 -7.69 7.31 1.40
CA GLY A 398 -6.85 6.40 2.16
C GLY A 398 -7.62 5.72 3.28
N VAL A 399 -7.31 4.45 3.54
CA VAL A 399 -7.73 3.72 4.74
C VAL A 399 -6.48 3.21 5.43
N TYR A 400 -6.37 3.40 6.75
CA TYR A 400 -5.19 3.03 7.50
C TYR A 400 -5.55 2.63 8.93
N ALA A 401 -4.65 1.92 9.58
CA ALA A 401 -4.78 1.54 10.98
C ALA A 401 -4.08 2.56 11.88
N LYS A 402 -4.70 2.84 13.01
CA LYS A 402 -4.19 3.76 14.02
C LYS A 402 -4.49 3.25 15.41
N ASP A 403 -3.52 3.41 16.33
CA ASP A 403 -3.72 3.15 17.75
C ASP A 403 -4.88 3.96 18.30
N SER A 404 -5.79 3.29 18.97
CA SER A 404 -6.92 3.86 19.69
C SER A 404 -6.91 3.41 21.14
N ILE A 405 -7.24 4.31 22.04
CA ILE A 405 -7.32 4.03 23.47
C ILE A 405 -8.77 4.09 23.89
N TYR A 406 -9.25 3.03 24.51
CA TYR A 406 -10.57 2.98 25.15
C TYR A 406 -10.40 2.89 26.66
N TYR A 407 -11.22 3.62 27.37
CA TYR A 407 -11.29 3.56 28.83
C TYR A 407 -12.57 2.81 29.24
N ASP A 408 -12.42 1.64 29.84
CA ASP A 408 -13.55 0.96 30.49
C ASP A 408 -13.79 1.60 31.85
N THR A 409 -14.84 2.41 31.93
CA THR A 409 -15.24 3.14 33.15
C THR A 409 -16.25 2.37 34.02
N ASN A 410 -16.63 1.15 33.61
CA ASN A 410 -17.72 0.40 34.28
C ASN A 410 -17.29 -0.40 35.50
N LYS A 411 -16.03 -0.33 35.91
CA LYS A 411 -15.50 -1.01 37.10
C LYS A 411 -14.76 -0.02 37.98
N ASP A 412 -14.67 -0.30 39.28
CA ASP A 412 -13.86 0.46 40.25
C ASP A 412 -12.37 0.58 39.86
N VAL A 413 -11.97 -0.06 38.77
CA VAL A 413 -10.67 0.01 38.14
C VAL A 413 -10.88 0.43 36.71
N VAL A 414 -10.49 1.66 36.36
CA VAL A 414 -10.41 2.10 34.96
C VAL A 414 -9.39 1.21 34.28
N THR A 415 -9.84 0.33 33.40
CA THR A 415 -8.97 -0.48 32.57
C THR A 415 -8.81 0.20 31.23
N GLU A 416 -7.57 0.52 30.89
CA GLU A 416 -7.19 1.03 29.57
C GLU A 416 -7.13 -0.18 28.62
N LYS A 417 -7.88 -0.12 27.55
CA LYS A 417 -7.83 -1.09 26.47
C LYS A 417 -7.22 -0.41 25.25
N HIS A 418 -6.06 -0.86 24.85
CA HIS A 418 -5.47 -0.46 23.57
C HIS A 418 -6.14 -1.29 22.49
N ALA A 419 -6.65 -0.65 21.48
CA ALA A 419 -7.13 -1.29 20.26
C ALA A 419 -6.56 -0.54 19.06
N ILE A 420 -6.43 -1.23 17.96
CA ILE A 420 -6.07 -0.65 16.67
C ILE A 420 -7.35 -0.56 15.86
N ASP A 421 -7.65 0.60 15.31
CA ASP A 421 -8.86 0.82 14.54
C ASP A 421 -8.52 1.30 13.12
N LEU A 422 -9.42 1.01 12.20
CA LEU A 422 -9.38 1.49 10.84
C LEU A 422 -9.99 2.91 10.73
N TYR A 423 -9.22 3.81 10.14
CA TYR A 423 -9.60 5.19 9.84
C TYR A 423 -9.53 5.44 8.33
N GLN A 424 -10.29 6.42 7.86
CA GLN A 424 -10.26 6.87 6.48
C GLN A 424 -10.05 8.38 6.38
N PHE A 425 -9.48 8.81 5.25
CA PHE A 425 -9.30 10.23 4.92
C PHE A 425 -9.29 10.46 3.41
N GLU A 426 -9.49 11.73 3.01
CA GLU A 426 -9.24 12.15 1.63
C GLU A 426 -7.79 12.60 1.48
N PHE A 427 -7.10 12.06 0.46
CA PHE A 427 -5.72 12.45 0.16
C PHE A 427 -5.62 13.91 -0.27
N PRO A 428 -4.70 14.68 0.32
CA PRO A 428 -4.32 15.99 -0.19
C PRO A 428 -3.86 15.90 -1.65
N LYS A 429 -4.28 16.83 -2.51
CA LYS A 429 -3.98 16.79 -3.94
C LYS A 429 -2.49 16.64 -4.25
N LEU A 430 -1.61 17.23 -3.41
CA LEU A 430 -0.15 17.26 -3.60
C LEU A 430 0.51 15.88 -3.49
N ILE A 431 -0.03 14.99 -2.66
CA ILE A 431 0.55 13.67 -2.37
C ILE A 431 -0.34 12.52 -2.88
N ARG A 432 -1.35 12.85 -3.66
CA ARG A 432 -2.31 11.90 -4.20
C ARG A 432 -1.64 11.01 -5.26
N PRO A 433 -1.79 9.67 -5.20
CA PRO A 433 -1.47 8.79 -6.31
C PRO A 433 -2.21 9.20 -7.59
N LYS A 434 -1.65 8.88 -8.74
CA LYS A 434 -2.34 9.10 -10.00
C LYS A 434 -3.62 8.27 -10.04
N PRO A 435 -4.76 8.87 -10.40
CA PRO A 435 -5.97 8.09 -10.56
C PRO A 435 -5.76 7.03 -11.64
N THR A 436 -6.22 5.82 -11.38
CA THR A 436 -6.17 4.70 -12.31
C THR A 436 -7.58 4.25 -12.66
N SER A 437 -7.80 3.92 -13.93
CA SER A 437 -8.93 3.12 -14.38
C SER A 437 -8.50 1.67 -14.45
N TYR A 438 -9.38 0.77 -14.87
CA TYR A 438 -9.00 -0.61 -15.08
C TYR A 438 -9.73 -1.25 -16.26
N ILE A 439 -9.08 -2.26 -16.80
CA ILE A 439 -9.63 -3.18 -17.79
C ILE A 439 -9.77 -4.53 -17.11
N GLN A 440 -10.93 -5.11 -17.20
CA GLN A 440 -11.17 -6.51 -16.84
C GLN A 440 -11.73 -7.25 -18.04
N GLY A 441 -11.44 -8.53 -18.16
CA GLY A 441 -11.96 -9.29 -19.29
C GLY A 441 -11.91 -10.78 -19.07
N LYS A 442 -12.58 -11.49 -20.00
CA LYS A 442 -12.55 -12.94 -20.07
C LYS A 442 -12.08 -13.38 -21.44
N ILE A 443 -11.09 -14.25 -21.47
CA ILE A 443 -10.52 -14.84 -22.69
C ILE A 443 -11.02 -16.27 -22.80
N PHE A 444 -11.49 -16.63 -23.98
CA PHE A 444 -12.06 -17.96 -24.24
C PHE A 444 -11.73 -18.41 -25.68
N ASP A 445 -11.78 -19.69 -25.91
CA ASP A 445 -11.77 -20.29 -27.25
C ASP A 445 -13.06 -19.89 -27.98
N ALA A 446 -12.94 -19.21 -29.13
CA ALA A 446 -14.10 -18.67 -29.84
C ALA A 446 -15.10 -19.72 -30.32
N ASP A 447 -14.63 -20.94 -30.58
CA ASP A 447 -15.44 -22.04 -31.09
C ASP A 447 -16.07 -22.89 -29.97
N THR A 448 -15.30 -23.26 -28.96
CA THR A 448 -15.77 -24.12 -27.85
C THR A 448 -16.35 -23.33 -26.67
N LYS A 449 -16.06 -22.04 -26.55
CA LYS A 449 -16.38 -21.16 -25.41
C LYS A 449 -15.68 -21.53 -24.09
N GLU A 450 -14.77 -22.48 -24.11
CA GLU A 450 -13.97 -22.86 -22.94
C GLU A 450 -13.01 -21.74 -22.55
N PRO A 451 -12.76 -21.53 -21.25
CA PRO A 451 -11.78 -20.55 -20.77
C PRO A 451 -10.40 -20.78 -21.38
N LEU A 452 -9.69 -19.69 -21.70
CA LEU A 452 -8.40 -19.76 -22.37
C LEU A 452 -7.36 -18.91 -21.66
N MET A 453 -6.35 -19.55 -21.08
CA MET A 453 -5.16 -18.82 -20.59
C MET A 453 -4.34 -18.30 -21.75
N ALA A 454 -4.11 -16.99 -21.81
CA ALA A 454 -3.37 -16.30 -22.86
C ALA A 454 -2.38 -15.28 -22.28
N GLN A 455 -1.42 -14.87 -23.09
CA GLN A 455 -0.50 -13.78 -22.74
C GLN A 455 -1.18 -12.44 -23.04
N ILE A 456 -1.15 -11.53 -22.05
CA ILE A 456 -1.74 -10.20 -22.15
C ILE A 456 -0.60 -9.19 -22.00
N LYS A 457 -0.52 -8.24 -22.92
CA LYS A 457 0.47 -7.14 -22.88
C LYS A 457 -0.25 -5.82 -23.11
N ILE A 458 0.05 -4.83 -22.26
CA ILE A 458 -0.51 -3.49 -22.39
C ILE A 458 0.63 -2.49 -22.48
N TYR A 459 0.60 -1.70 -23.53
CA TYR A 459 1.63 -0.71 -23.83
C TYR A 459 1.06 0.71 -23.76
N ASN A 460 1.85 1.65 -23.27
CA ASN A 460 1.60 3.07 -23.50
C ASN A 460 1.91 3.39 -24.96
N VAL A 461 0.93 3.89 -25.70
CA VAL A 461 1.06 4.12 -27.15
C VAL A 461 2.12 5.17 -27.45
N LYS A 462 2.09 6.32 -26.75
CA LYS A 462 3.01 7.45 -26.97
C LYS A 462 4.47 7.10 -26.66
N MET A 463 4.70 6.36 -25.58
CA MET A 463 6.06 5.98 -25.15
C MET A 463 6.54 4.66 -25.76
N SER A 464 5.68 3.92 -26.44
CA SER A 464 5.93 2.55 -26.93
C SER A 464 6.48 1.62 -25.83
N LYS A 465 6.10 1.86 -24.58
CA LYS A 465 6.61 1.16 -23.39
C LYS A 465 5.57 0.18 -22.86
N LEU A 466 6.01 -1.05 -22.56
CA LEU A 466 5.19 -2.02 -21.80
C LEU A 466 4.91 -1.44 -20.41
N VAL A 467 3.63 -1.32 -20.05
CA VAL A 467 3.20 -0.75 -18.78
C VAL A 467 2.56 -1.77 -17.87
N SER A 468 1.93 -2.80 -18.43
CA SER A 468 1.32 -3.87 -17.66
C SER A 468 1.33 -5.18 -18.43
N GLN A 469 1.44 -6.28 -17.70
CA GLN A 469 1.40 -7.64 -18.24
C GLN A 469 0.60 -8.50 -17.26
N PRO A 470 -0.72 -8.27 -17.14
CA PRO A 470 -1.54 -8.90 -16.13
C PRO A 470 -1.55 -10.42 -16.26
N LEU A 471 -1.78 -11.08 -15.13
CA LEU A 471 -1.98 -12.53 -15.11
C LEU A 471 -3.36 -12.86 -15.71
N CYS A 472 -3.41 -13.95 -16.47
CA CYS A 472 -4.66 -14.56 -16.90
C CYS A 472 -4.94 -15.75 -15.97
N HIS A 473 -6.09 -15.74 -15.30
CA HIS A 473 -6.52 -16.83 -14.40
C HIS A 473 -6.95 -18.08 -15.20
N ALA A 474 -7.04 -19.20 -14.52
CA ALA A 474 -7.46 -20.47 -15.15
C ALA A 474 -8.87 -20.40 -15.75
N ASP A 475 -9.75 -19.56 -15.21
CA ASP A 475 -11.09 -19.29 -15.73
C ASP A 475 -11.10 -18.30 -16.92
N GLY A 476 -9.92 -17.96 -17.46
CA GLY A 476 -9.74 -17.03 -18.57
C GLY A 476 -9.85 -15.55 -18.20
N THR A 477 -10.15 -15.21 -16.95
CA THR A 477 -10.32 -13.81 -16.55
C THR A 477 -8.97 -13.12 -16.33
N PHE A 478 -8.94 -11.81 -16.49
CA PHE A 478 -7.81 -10.94 -16.19
C PHE A 478 -8.26 -9.56 -15.72
N PHE A 479 -7.34 -8.88 -15.04
CA PHE A 479 -7.51 -7.52 -14.56
C PHE A 479 -6.23 -6.71 -14.80
N ALA A 480 -6.37 -5.46 -15.25
CA ALA A 480 -5.27 -4.53 -15.42
C ALA A 480 -5.66 -3.13 -14.97
N ALA A 481 -4.94 -2.57 -14.00
CA ALA A 481 -5.06 -1.16 -13.65
C ALA A 481 -4.19 -0.32 -14.59
N LEU A 482 -4.73 0.80 -15.07
CA LEU A 482 -4.07 1.69 -16.02
C LEU A 482 -4.16 3.14 -15.54
N PRO A 483 -3.03 3.83 -15.37
CA PRO A 483 -3.00 5.24 -15.03
C PRO A 483 -3.80 6.09 -16.03
N PHE A 484 -4.60 7.01 -15.50
CA PHE A 484 -5.42 7.92 -16.31
C PHE A 484 -4.60 8.95 -17.06
N GLY A 485 -5.17 9.50 -18.16
CA GLY A 485 -4.56 10.59 -18.92
C GLY A 485 -3.65 10.13 -20.06
N GLN A 486 -3.65 8.85 -20.42
CA GLN A 486 -2.79 8.28 -21.48
C GLN A 486 -3.57 7.32 -22.37
N ASP A 487 -2.97 7.03 -23.55
CA ASP A 487 -3.50 6.05 -24.49
C ASP A 487 -2.79 4.71 -24.32
N TYR A 488 -3.54 3.63 -24.40
CA TYR A 488 -3.02 2.28 -24.26
C TYR A 488 -3.42 1.37 -25.40
N SER A 489 -2.50 0.50 -25.81
CA SER A 489 -2.78 -0.64 -26.68
C SER A 489 -2.74 -1.93 -25.89
N LEU A 490 -3.78 -2.76 -26.06
CA LEU A 490 -3.90 -4.10 -25.50
C LEU A 490 -3.59 -5.12 -26.59
N SER A 491 -2.81 -6.12 -26.24
CA SER A 491 -2.52 -7.27 -27.07
C SER A 491 -2.76 -8.55 -26.26
N VAL A 492 -3.56 -9.47 -26.83
CA VAL A 492 -3.80 -10.80 -26.26
C VAL A 492 -3.40 -11.85 -27.28
N SER A 493 -2.53 -12.76 -26.91
CA SER A 493 -2.02 -13.80 -27.81
C SER A 493 -1.84 -15.14 -27.10
N LYS A 494 -2.03 -16.21 -27.87
CA LYS A 494 -1.73 -17.58 -27.46
C LYS A 494 -1.25 -18.38 -28.66
N LYS A 495 -0.19 -19.16 -28.47
CA LYS A 495 0.34 -20.04 -29.54
C LYS A 495 -0.73 -20.99 -30.06
N GLY A 496 -0.88 -21.05 -31.38
CA GLY A 496 -1.91 -21.86 -32.06
C GLY A 496 -3.30 -21.21 -32.14
N TYR A 497 -3.41 -19.94 -31.75
CA TYR A 497 -4.63 -19.15 -31.84
C TYR A 497 -4.40 -17.84 -32.57
N SER A 498 -5.48 -17.23 -33.07
CA SER A 498 -5.47 -15.82 -33.50
C SER A 498 -5.09 -14.92 -32.34
N PHE A 499 -4.72 -13.67 -32.63
CA PHE A 499 -4.48 -12.68 -31.59
C PHE A 499 -5.63 -11.64 -31.56
N TYR A 500 -5.76 -10.98 -30.44
CA TYR A 500 -6.67 -9.84 -30.26
C TYR A 500 -5.87 -8.57 -30.00
N SER A 501 -6.30 -7.46 -30.61
CA SER A 501 -5.75 -6.13 -30.40
C SER A 501 -6.85 -5.12 -30.09
N ASP A 502 -6.60 -4.22 -29.15
CA ASP A 502 -7.51 -3.12 -28.84
C ASP A 502 -6.76 -1.83 -28.48
N PHE A 503 -7.49 -0.71 -28.50
CA PHE A 503 -6.99 0.63 -28.18
C PHE A 503 -7.91 1.28 -27.16
N PHE A 504 -7.31 1.88 -26.12
CA PHE A 504 -8.03 2.57 -25.04
C PHE A 504 -7.54 4.00 -24.92
N ASP A 505 -8.42 4.95 -25.14
CA ASP A 505 -8.21 6.35 -24.80
C ASP A 505 -8.70 6.61 -23.38
N LEU A 506 -7.76 6.71 -22.42
CA LEU A 506 -8.05 7.00 -21.02
C LEU A 506 -7.84 8.49 -20.69
N LYS A 507 -7.88 9.39 -21.65
CA LYS A 507 -7.76 10.84 -21.43
C LYS A 507 -9.06 11.45 -20.93
N ASP A 508 -10.20 10.85 -21.25
CA ASP A 508 -11.51 11.38 -20.88
C ASP A 508 -11.87 11.00 -19.43
N SER A 509 -12.42 11.98 -18.68
CA SER A 509 -12.88 11.79 -17.30
C SER A 509 -13.98 10.74 -17.13
N ILE A 510 -14.70 10.39 -18.19
CA ILE A 510 -15.73 9.34 -18.21
C ILE A 510 -15.13 7.97 -17.93
N ALA A 511 -13.89 7.71 -18.34
CA ALA A 511 -13.20 6.44 -18.13
C ALA A 511 -12.90 6.14 -16.64
N LEU A 512 -12.89 7.14 -15.76
CA LEU A 512 -12.71 6.95 -14.33
C LEU A 512 -13.92 6.28 -13.63
N ASN A 513 -15.11 6.44 -14.20
CA ASN A 513 -16.36 5.97 -13.60
C ASN A 513 -16.86 4.64 -14.17
N PHE A 514 -16.26 4.19 -15.29
CA PHE A 514 -16.71 3.00 -16.01
C PHE A 514 -15.49 2.15 -16.41
N PRO A 515 -15.20 1.07 -15.70
CA PRO A 515 -14.16 0.12 -16.10
C PRO A 515 -14.50 -0.50 -17.45
N PHE A 516 -13.48 -0.79 -18.25
CA PHE A 516 -13.66 -1.51 -19.50
C PHE A 516 -13.83 -3.00 -19.20
N SER A 517 -14.92 -3.59 -19.69
CA SER A 517 -15.15 -5.04 -19.62
C SER A 517 -15.06 -5.63 -21.02
N LEU A 518 -14.24 -6.68 -21.19
CA LEU A 518 -13.94 -7.29 -22.48
C LEU A 518 -14.28 -8.79 -22.48
N GLU A 519 -14.93 -9.21 -23.56
CA GLU A 519 -15.12 -10.61 -23.90
C GLU A 519 -14.26 -10.93 -25.13
N ILE A 520 -13.17 -11.69 -24.95
CA ILE A 520 -12.15 -11.92 -25.97
C ILE A 520 -12.15 -13.39 -26.39
N GLY A 521 -12.75 -13.67 -27.55
CA GLY A 521 -12.67 -14.98 -28.18
C GLY A 521 -11.48 -15.07 -29.12
N LEU A 522 -10.52 -15.97 -28.86
CA LEU A 522 -9.45 -16.30 -29.78
C LEU A 522 -9.82 -17.55 -30.57
N ARG A 523 -9.59 -17.55 -31.89
CA ARG A 523 -9.84 -18.73 -32.73
C ARG A 523 -8.63 -19.63 -32.85
N PRO A 524 -8.78 -20.95 -32.71
CA PRO A 524 -7.70 -21.88 -33.02
C PRO A 524 -7.30 -21.77 -34.48
N ILE A 525 -5.99 -21.81 -34.74
CA ILE A 525 -5.40 -21.78 -36.09
C ILE A 525 -4.69 -23.10 -36.32
N SER A 526 -5.17 -23.84 -37.32
CA SER A 526 -4.59 -25.13 -37.72
C SER A 526 -4.23 -25.10 -39.21
N PRO A 527 -3.13 -25.73 -39.63
CA PRO A 527 -2.78 -25.92 -41.04
C PRO A 527 -3.87 -26.62 -41.86
N ASP A 528 -4.71 -27.42 -41.20
CA ASP A 528 -5.71 -28.26 -41.84
C ASP A 528 -7.11 -27.60 -41.96
N VAL A 529 -7.27 -26.42 -41.37
CA VAL A 529 -8.56 -25.70 -41.36
C VAL A 529 -8.43 -24.38 -42.09
N SER A 530 -9.03 -24.24 -43.25
CA SER A 530 -9.19 -22.98 -43.97
C SER A 530 -10.15 -22.05 -43.22
N THR A 531 -9.74 -21.53 -42.09
CA THR A 531 -10.48 -20.51 -41.34
C THR A 531 -10.16 -19.13 -41.91
N LYS A 532 -11.09 -18.57 -42.67
CA LYS A 532 -11.04 -17.14 -43.00
C LYS A 532 -11.36 -16.33 -41.76
N GLU A 533 -10.36 -15.87 -41.05
CA GLU A 533 -10.52 -14.99 -39.92
C GLU A 533 -10.01 -13.58 -40.25
N ILE A 534 -10.75 -12.58 -39.81
CA ILE A 534 -10.39 -11.16 -39.97
C ILE A 534 -10.11 -10.59 -38.58
N ILE A 535 -8.85 -10.19 -38.37
CA ILE A 535 -8.39 -9.54 -37.14
C ILE A 535 -8.36 -8.03 -37.41
N GLN A 536 -9.10 -7.25 -36.65
CA GLN A 536 -9.03 -5.80 -36.71
C GLN A 536 -7.74 -5.30 -36.01
N LEU A 537 -6.94 -4.52 -36.74
CA LEU A 537 -5.69 -3.93 -36.25
C LEU A 537 -5.98 -2.51 -35.75
N LYS A 538 -6.38 -2.38 -34.49
CA LYS A 538 -6.83 -1.10 -33.92
C LYS A 538 -5.71 -0.11 -33.61
N ASN A 539 -4.45 -0.55 -33.64
CA ASN A 539 -3.27 0.27 -33.32
C ASN A 539 -2.37 0.52 -34.54
N ILE A 540 -2.91 0.45 -35.76
CA ILE A 540 -2.24 0.89 -36.99
C ILE A 540 -2.71 2.29 -37.35
N PHE A 541 -1.84 3.28 -37.23
CA PHE A 541 -2.16 4.68 -37.38
C PHE A 541 -1.42 5.29 -38.62
N PHE A 542 -2.10 6.19 -39.28
CA PHE A 542 -1.57 6.97 -40.39
C PHE A 542 -1.93 8.45 -40.18
N PRO A 543 -1.04 9.40 -40.48
CA PRO A 543 -1.41 10.80 -40.52
C PRO A 543 -2.53 11.07 -41.56
N SER A 544 -3.28 12.14 -41.34
CA SER A 544 -4.38 12.49 -42.26
C SER A 544 -3.87 12.62 -43.71
N ASN A 545 -4.60 12.04 -44.66
CA ASN A 545 -4.26 11.99 -46.09
C ASN A 545 -2.84 11.42 -46.38
N SER A 546 -2.30 10.60 -45.52
CA SER A 546 -1.00 9.95 -45.67
C SER A 546 -1.13 8.43 -45.61
N TYR A 547 -0.22 7.74 -46.29
CA TYR A 547 0.00 6.31 -46.21
C TYR A 547 1.28 5.95 -45.43
N GLN A 548 2.02 6.93 -44.92
CA GLN A 548 3.18 6.69 -44.10
C GLN A 548 2.73 6.17 -42.71
N LEU A 549 3.38 5.12 -42.24
CA LEU A 549 3.09 4.58 -40.90
C LEU A 549 3.51 5.57 -39.81
N ASP A 550 2.61 5.83 -38.87
CA ASP A 550 2.96 6.56 -37.68
C ASP A 550 3.83 5.66 -36.75
N PRO A 551 4.88 6.20 -36.13
CA PRO A 551 5.74 5.42 -35.21
C PRO A 551 5.00 4.67 -34.11
N SER A 552 3.84 5.15 -33.66
CA SER A 552 3.00 4.47 -32.68
C SER A 552 2.46 3.12 -33.16
N SER A 553 2.41 2.88 -34.51
CA SER A 553 1.98 1.63 -35.12
C SER A 553 3.00 0.49 -34.99
N PHE A 554 4.27 0.80 -34.72
CA PHE A 554 5.34 -0.21 -34.78
C PHE A 554 5.15 -1.35 -33.79
N ARG A 555 4.45 -1.13 -32.68
CA ARG A 555 4.14 -2.19 -31.71
C ARG A 555 3.15 -3.22 -32.25
N GLU A 556 2.09 -2.76 -32.87
CA GLU A 556 1.11 -3.63 -33.53
C GLU A 556 1.77 -4.42 -34.67
N LEU A 557 2.61 -3.75 -35.46
CA LEU A 557 3.37 -4.39 -36.55
C LEU A 557 4.35 -5.45 -36.03
N GLN A 558 5.00 -5.20 -34.89
CA GLN A 558 5.85 -6.18 -34.24
C GLN A 558 5.05 -7.39 -33.74
N GLN A 559 3.86 -7.18 -33.23
CA GLN A 559 2.95 -8.27 -32.80
C GLN A 559 2.50 -9.12 -34.01
N ILE A 560 2.18 -8.49 -35.13
CA ILE A 560 1.85 -9.22 -36.37
C ILE A 560 3.05 -10.05 -36.83
N LYS A 561 4.26 -9.48 -36.77
CA LYS A 561 5.50 -10.20 -37.10
C LYS A 561 5.70 -11.41 -36.17
N GLU A 562 5.55 -11.25 -34.84
CA GLU A 562 5.65 -12.34 -33.86
C GLU A 562 4.63 -13.43 -34.19
N PHE A 563 3.37 -13.07 -34.42
CA PHE A 563 2.30 -13.97 -34.80
C PHE A 563 2.60 -14.77 -36.08
N LEU A 564 3.09 -14.12 -37.14
CA LEU A 564 3.45 -14.77 -38.40
C LEU A 564 4.71 -15.62 -38.28
N THR A 565 5.62 -15.30 -37.38
CA THR A 565 6.84 -16.08 -37.10
C THR A 565 6.51 -17.37 -36.33
N GLU A 566 5.60 -17.28 -35.37
CA GLU A 566 5.12 -18.45 -34.59
C GLU A 566 4.23 -19.39 -35.42
N ASN A 567 3.61 -18.87 -36.48
CA ASN A 567 2.71 -19.61 -37.36
C ASN A 567 3.21 -19.57 -38.82
N PRO A 568 4.32 -20.28 -39.17
CA PRO A 568 4.98 -20.17 -40.49
C PRO A 568 4.13 -20.68 -41.67
N TYR A 569 3.06 -21.41 -41.40
CA TYR A 569 2.13 -21.97 -42.40
C TYR A 569 1.02 -21.01 -42.80
N ILE A 570 0.86 -19.88 -42.13
CA ILE A 570 -0.20 -18.92 -42.38
C ILE A 570 0.20 -17.94 -43.48
N ASN A 571 -0.70 -17.70 -44.42
CA ASN A 571 -0.66 -16.58 -45.37
C ASN A 571 -1.71 -15.56 -44.96
N VAL A 572 -1.41 -14.27 -45.14
CA VAL A 572 -2.33 -13.21 -44.71
C VAL A 572 -2.50 -12.16 -45.78
N ARG A 573 -3.65 -11.50 -45.76
CA ARG A 573 -3.91 -10.30 -46.57
C ARG A 573 -4.16 -9.11 -45.64
N VAL A 574 -3.46 -8.03 -45.85
CA VAL A 574 -3.70 -6.74 -45.20
C VAL A 574 -4.75 -5.97 -45.97
N ASN A 575 -5.88 -5.70 -45.32
CA ASN A 575 -7.00 -4.96 -45.89
C ASN A 575 -7.04 -3.54 -45.35
N GLY A 576 -7.06 -2.53 -46.26
CA GLY A 576 -7.16 -1.11 -45.90
C GLY A 576 -8.55 -0.56 -46.17
N HIS A 577 -9.06 0.29 -45.27
CA HIS A 577 -10.39 0.91 -45.35
C HIS A 577 -10.31 2.41 -45.02
N THR A 578 -11.23 3.19 -45.60
CA THR A 578 -11.44 4.62 -45.30
C THR A 578 -12.87 4.85 -44.81
N ASP A 579 -13.14 6.08 -44.39
CA ASP A 579 -14.50 6.60 -44.26
C ASP A 579 -14.99 7.15 -45.63
N ASP A 580 -16.15 7.81 -45.63
CA ASP A 580 -16.84 8.37 -46.79
C ASP A 580 -16.37 9.80 -47.15
N ILE A 581 -15.30 10.32 -46.51
CA ILE A 581 -14.80 11.66 -46.81
C ILE A 581 -13.77 11.59 -47.95
N GLY A 582 -14.05 12.30 -49.04
CA GLY A 582 -13.21 12.31 -50.24
C GLY A 582 -13.90 11.70 -51.47
N SER A 583 -13.14 11.47 -52.56
CA SER A 583 -13.67 10.73 -53.69
C SER A 583 -13.46 9.22 -53.52
N GLU A 584 -14.39 8.41 -54.02
CA GLU A 584 -14.28 6.96 -53.99
C GLU A 584 -12.94 6.46 -54.57
N LYS A 585 -12.49 7.08 -55.68
CA LYS A 585 -11.20 6.77 -56.31
C LYS A 585 -10.01 7.10 -55.43
N ASP A 586 -10.01 8.26 -54.76
CA ASP A 586 -8.92 8.66 -53.86
C ASP A 586 -8.91 7.77 -52.60
N ASN A 587 -10.09 7.46 -52.05
CA ASN A 587 -10.26 6.56 -50.91
C ASN A 587 -9.77 5.15 -51.24
N LEU A 588 -10.08 4.61 -52.40
CA LEU A 588 -9.58 3.31 -52.86
C LEU A 588 -8.05 3.32 -52.98
N THR A 589 -7.49 4.35 -53.62
CA THR A 589 -6.03 4.51 -53.80
C THR A 589 -5.33 4.65 -52.46
N LEU A 590 -5.83 5.47 -51.53
CA LEU A 590 -5.24 5.71 -50.24
C LEU A 590 -5.23 4.44 -49.36
N SER A 591 -6.36 3.69 -49.33
CA SER A 591 -6.46 2.44 -48.59
C SER A 591 -5.53 1.35 -49.12
N ASP A 592 -5.35 1.27 -50.46
CA ASP A 592 -4.42 0.32 -51.07
C ASP A 592 -2.95 0.66 -50.73
N LEU A 593 -2.57 1.95 -50.80
CA LEU A 593 -1.23 2.40 -50.40
C LEU A 593 -0.94 2.13 -48.93
N ARG A 594 -1.91 2.33 -48.04
CA ARG A 594 -1.79 2.00 -46.62
C ARG A 594 -1.55 0.51 -46.38
N ALA A 595 -2.34 -0.34 -47.01
CA ALA A 595 -2.17 -1.80 -46.92
C ALA A 595 -0.80 -2.25 -47.44
N LYS A 596 -0.34 -1.67 -48.57
CA LYS A 596 0.99 -1.93 -49.14
C LYS A 596 2.13 -1.48 -48.22
N GLU A 597 2.00 -0.38 -47.50
CA GLU A 597 3.04 0.09 -46.59
C GLU A 597 3.18 -0.83 -45.36
N VAL A 598 2.08 -1.39 -44.86
CA VAL A 598 2.10 -2.43 -43.81
C VAL A 598 2.83 -3.68 -44.31
N VAL A 599 2.47 -4.19 -45.49
CA VAL A 599 3.13 -5.36 -46.12
C VAL A 599 4.62 -5.10 -46.31
N LYS A 600 5.00 -3.93 -46.86
CA LYS A 600 6.39 -3.53 -47.07
C LYS A 600 7.19 -3.53 -45.74
N TYR A 601 6.60 -3.05 -44.66
CA TYR A 601 7.21 -3.12 -43.33
C TYR A 601 7.44 -4.55 -42.90
N LEU A 602 6.44 -5.45 -43.00
CA LEU A 602 6.56 -6.86 -42.59
C LEU A 602 7.61 -7.62 -43.42
N VAL A 603 7.70 -7.34 -44.72
CA VAL A 603 8.76 -7.89 -45.62
C VAL A 603 10.14 -7.41 -45.16
N LYS A 604 10.30 -6.12 -44.84
CA LYS A 604 11.55 -5.55 -44.33
C LYS A 604 11.97 -6.21 -43.02
N GLU A 605 11.00 -6.57 -42.18
CA GLU A 605 11.20 -7.26 -40.88
C GLU A 605 11.42 -8.77 -41.02
N GLY A 606 11.46 -9.33 -42.24
CA GLY A 606 11.86 -10.70 -42.51
C GLY A 606 10.72 -11.68 -42.74
N ILE A 607 9.48 -11.23 -42.88
CA ILE A 607 8.38 -12.12 -43.32
C ILE A 607 8.48 -12.33 -44.84
N ALA A 608 8.36 -13.58 -45.28
CA ALA A 608 8.46 -13.94 -46.68
C ALA A 608 7.37 -13.27 -47.54
N PRO A 609 7.73 -12.61 -48.68
CA PRO A 609 6.77 -11.83 -49.46
C PRO A 609 5.60 -12.64 -50.02
N ASP A 610 5.80 -13.91 -50.33
CA ASP A 610 4.77 -14.85 -50.82
C ASP A 610 3.67 -15.20 -49.82
N ARG A 611 3.93 -14.90 -48.55
CA ARG A 611 2.95 -15.05 -47.47
C ARG A 611 2.08 -13.83 -47.27
N LEU A 612 2.37 -12.71 -47.95
CA LEU A 612 1.75 -11.43 -47.69
C LEU A 612 1.02 -10.90 -48.92
N GLN A 613 -0.24 -10.54 -48.76
CA GLN A 613 -1.04 -9.83 -49.76
C GLN A 613 -1.52 -8.49 -49.22
N SER A 614 -1.84 -7.54 -50.09
CA SER A 614 -2.47 -6.27 -49.72
C SER A 614 -3.69 -5.99 -50.57
N GLN A 615 -4.72 -5.36 -50.00
CA GLN A 615 -5.93 -4.97 -50.70
C GLN A 615 -6.53 -3.68 -50.11
N GLY A 616 -6.75 -2.69 -50.96
CA GLY A 616 -7.55 -1.53 -50.58
C GLY A 616 -9.02 -1.74 -50.91
N TYR A 617 -9.90 -1.29 -50.05
CA TYR A 617 -11.36 -1.32 -50.24
C TYR A 617 -11.98 0.08 -50.24
N GLY A 618 -11.21 1.15 -49.97
CA GLY A 618 -11.75 2.49 -49.82
C GLY A 618 -12.89 2.53 -48.81
N GLU A 619 -13.96 3.19 -49.14
CA GLU A 619 -15.19 3.31 -48.35
C GLU A 619 -16.24 2.19 -48.59
N SER A 620 -15.95 1.25 -49.51
CA SER A 620 -16.93 0.27 -50.00
C SER A 620 -17.35 -0.79 -48.94
N LYS A 621 -16.61 -0.94 -47.85
CA LYS A 621 -16.90 -1.91 -46.80
C LYS A 621 -16.95 -1.27 -45.40
N PRO A 622 -17.93 -0.39 -45.12
CA PRO A 622 -18.07 0.20 -43.80
C PRO A 622 -18.55 -0.86 -42.78
N ILE A 623 -18.05 -0.79 -41.55
CA ILE A 623 -18.52 -1.65 -40.44
C ILE A 623 -19.62 -0.97 -39.61
N VAL A 624 -19.72 0.34 -39.68
CA VAL A 624 -20.77 1.16 -39.07
C VAL A 624 -21.20 2.27 -40.06
N PRO A 625 -22.41 2.86 -39.95
CA PRO A 625 -22.79 4.01 -40.77
C PRO A 625 -21.84 5.18 -40.60
N ASN A 626 -21.54 5.90 -41.71
CA ASN A 626 -20.66 7.10 -41.71
C ASN A 626 -21.40 8.37 -41.23
N ASP A 627 -22.24 8.30 -40.22
CA ASP A 627 -23.14 9.34 -39.73
C ASP A 627 -22.55 10.25 -38.64
N SER A 628 -21.47 9.83 -38.02
CA SER A 628 -20.80 10.57 -36.93
C SER A 628 -19.28 10.53 -37.06
N PRO A 629 -18.56 11.49 -36.45
CA PRO A 629 -17.08 11.46 -36.42
C PRO A 629 -16.55 10.17 -35.77
N ARG A 630 -17.24 9.64 -34.78
CA ARG A 630 -16.87 8.40 -34.09
C ARG A 630 -17.02 7.18 -35.01
N ASN A 631 -18.12 7.10 -35.76
CA ASN A 631 -18.38 6.02 -36.70
C ASN A 631 -17.43 6.08 -37.91
N ARG A 632 -17.13 7.28 -38.43
CA ARG A 632 -16.10 7.45 -39.47
C ARG A 632 -14.73 6.97 -38.97
N ALA A 633 -14.36 7.30 -37.73
CA ALA A 633 -13.10 6.82 -37.14
C ALA A 633 -13.03 5.30 -37.09
N ALA A 634 -14.14 4.61 -36.78
CA ALA A 634 -14.21 3.15 -36.79
C ALA A 634 -14.07 2.54 -38.19
N ASN A 635 -14.58 3.25 -39.24
CA ASN A 635 -14.44 2.80 -40.62
C ASN A 635 -13.01 3.01 -41.17
N ARG A 636 -12.24 3.99 -40.70
CA ARG A 636 -10.81 4.17 -41.03
C ARG A 636 -9.98 3.12 -40.27
N ARG A 637 -9.88 1.91 -40.83
CA ARG A 637 -9.24 0.79 -40.19
C ARG A 637 -8.33 -0.01 -41.12
N THR A 638 -7.47 -0.80 -40.49
CA THR A 638 -6.68 -1.84 -41.16
C THR A 638 -7.09 -3.19 -40.58
N GLU A 639 -7.17 -4.20 -41.42
CA GLU A 639 -7.52 -5.60 -41.01
C GLU A 639 -6.44 -6.55 -41.49
N LEU A 640 -6.23 -7.65 -40.75
CA LEU A 640 -5.41 -8.78 -41.14
C LEU A 640 -6.36 -9.97 -41.39
N GLU A 641 -6.46 -10.38 -42.62
CA GLU A 641 -7.25 -11.53 -43.04
C GLU A 641 -6.33 -12.77 -43.18
N ILE A 642 -6.64 -13.84 -42.46
CA ILE A 642 -5.96 -15.15 -42.63
C ILE A 642 -6.53 -15.82 -43.87
N LEU A 643 -5.63 -16.29 -44.80
CA LEU A 643 -5.99 -16.85 -46.09
C LEU A 643 -5.97 -18.38 -46.08
#